data_974624435efdef8b3a086c6c23dcc3a0
#
_entry.id   974624435efdef8b3a086c6c23dcc3a0
#
_cell.length_a   1.000
_cell.length_b   1.000
_cell.length_c   1.000
_cell.angle_alpha   90.00
_cell.angle_beta   90.00
_cell.angle_gamma   90.00
#
_symmetry.space_group_name_H-M   'P 1'
#
loop_
_entity.id
_entity.type
_entity.pdbx_description
1 polymer ?
#
loop_
_entity_poly.entity_id
_entity_poly.type
_entity_poly.pdbx_seq_one_letter_code
_entity_poly.pdbx_strand_id
1 'polypeptide(L)'
;MICSSCTHDIPPSSRFCPSCGAEVDLKNSPTVSLNSPPQRSAQISPSGAPASDGPAPDGRATNKSPRSGSPGSGFGYEARYVPGATLADRYRIVSPLGKGGMGEVYRAEDMKLGQTVALKFLPHSLAKNPEALSQFTREVRLTRQISHPNVCRVFDIGEIPGADGKVHTFLTMEFVDGEDLASLMRRIGRLPSDKALEIARQMCAGLAAAHEQEIIHRDLKPANVMLDGRGRVRITDFGLAGISAELQDDHERAGTPAYMSPEQFSGGDITPQSDLYSLGLVLYEIFTGKRPFTATTMNEMAQQREKSAITLPSAYVKEIDPLVERVIMRCLEKDPAKRPASAIQVAAALPGGDPLAAAIAAGDTPSPEMVAAAGIEGGLAPWLACTVLGAIIILLGVNVFLSERSQLLNLLPAGKSPEILQEDSRKILQSIGYAEPPVDSGYWLEVATDYWVHSNALVSPGRYRGVAKEFPSPIRLEYRQSPSPLQTSYPFQVAADDPSATLPGDSIVSLDTQGRLTRLRVIPLVSSNPVTAAPSEATYDWQILFAASELNLNDFKPVAATWYPRDPMDQQFAWEGQHDGQAIRVQAGTYRGKPVFFQILESWRNEIPPVYNESLGAYRFVNRMNLTLASSLFCLAGFLAFRNIRMGRSDLRGGLRGSALLFIALLIWIVLNSHWAGDAAWGWEWWQLAVALPAGIGFQYAAFYLGLEPYFRRTWPELLISWSRAWAGDIRNPLVGRDVLMGVLIGTTAAGLFQFQEAAPYWFSIRSVTPAFRVDPNLAAFIGGLSAGIINPFLNAIGSLAVIFVMLKVTRRKSVAVFGVGAIWTLFALQSENPWGLLPISLVIAVLMTTCTVQNGALGVVVAMYVEYAIRFQSLTWDLSRWYAPFSVITLLVVLAIALYGFYISAGGRRIFVHALDD
;
A
#
# COMPACT_ATOMS: atom_id res chain seq x y z
N MET A 1 -25.84 -29.56 -36.29
CA MET A 1 -25.48 -30.96 -35.93
C MET A 1 -26.57 -31.52 -35.03
N ILE A 2 -26.91 -32.77 -35.18
CA ILE A 2 -27.96 -33.39 -34.36
C ILE A 2 -27.32 -34.20 -33.25
N CYS A 3 -27.79 -34.02 -32.01
CA CYS A 3 -27.28 -34.78 -30.85
C CYS A 3 -27.56 -36.24 -30.97
N SER A 4 -26.53 -37.10 -30.82
CA SER A 4 -26.66 -38.55 -30.88
C SER A 4 -27.46 -39.17 -29.73
N SER A 5 -27.62 -38.44 -28.63
CA SER A 5 -28.30 -38.92 -27.41
C SER A 5 -29.74 -38.41 -27.28
N CYS A 6 -30.14 -37.27 -27.87
CA CYS A 6 -31.48 -36.72 -27.70
C CYS A 6 -32.08 -36.13 -29.00
N THR A 7 -31.42 -36.28 -30.14
CA THR A 7 -31.84 -35.77 -31.47
C THR A 7 -32.09 -34.28 -31.59
N HIS A 8 -31.62 -33.48 -30.62
CA HIS A 8 -31.75 -32.03 -30.59
C HIS A 8 -30.69 -31.37 -31.51
N ASP A 9 -31.08 -30.28 -32.18
CA ASP A 9 -30.18 -29.56 -33.10
C ASP A 9 -29.17 -28.72 -32.31
N ILE A 10 -27.89 -28.95 -32.58
CA ILE A 10 -26.77 -28.33 -31.83
C ILE A 10 -26.05 -27.32 -32.73
N PRO A 11 -25.80 -26.08 -32.25
CA PRO A 11 -24.97 -25.12 -32.97
C PRO A 11 -23.58 -25.68 -33.30
N PRO A 12 -23.01 -25.38 -34.48
CA PRO A 12 -21.73 -25.98 -34.94
C PRO A 12 -20.52 -25.78 -34.07
N SER A 13 -20.56 -24.82 -33.12
CA SER A 13 -19.48 -24.45 -32.20
C SER A 13 -19.64 -25.00 -30.80
N SER A 14 -20.68 -25.76 -30.47
CA SER A 14 -20.98 -26.22 -29.13
C SER A 14 -20.31 -27.57 -28.84
N ARG A 15 -19.54 -27.64 -27.74
CA ARG A 15 -18.94 -28.88 -27.25
C ARG A 15 -19.90 -29.81 -26.52
N PHE A 16 -21.06 -29.28 -26.10
CA PHE A 16 -22.08 -30.05 -25.36
C PHE A 16 -23.47 -29.73 -25.92
N CYS A 17 -24.35 -30.70 -25.89
CA CYS A 17 -25.74 -30.53 -26.29
C CYS A 17 -26.48 -29.65 -25.25
N PRO A 18 -27.09 -28.52 -25.65
CA PRO A 18 -27.78 -27.62 -24.72
C PRO A 18 -29.06 -28.24 -24.11
N SER A 19 -29.58 -29.33 -24.67
CA SER A 19 -30.81 -30.00 -24.20
C SER A 19 -30.53 -31.15 -23.22
N CYS A 20 -29.50 -31.97 -23.45
CA CYS A 20 -29.24 -33.15 -22.61
C CYS A 20 -27.85 -33.19 -21.98
N GLY A 21 -27.00 -32.21 -22.26
CA GLY A 21 -25.64 -32.12 -21.67
C GLY A 21 -24.63 -33.12 -22.25
N ALA A 22 -24.94 -33.93 -23.23
CA ALA A 22 -24.03 -34.92 -23.82
C ALA A 22 -22.91 -34.19 -24.59
N GLU A 23 -21.67 -34.72 -24.46
CA GLU A 23 -20.50 -34.19 -25.16
C GLU A 23 -20.58 -34.52 -26.66
N VAL A 24 -20.28 -33.54 -27.51
CA VAL A 24 -20.32 -33.67 -28.96
C VAL A 24 -18.90 -33.96 -29.48
N ASP A 25 -18.68 -35.15 -30.02
CA ASP A 25 -17.40 -35.56 -30.56
C ASP A 25 -17.14 -34.86 -31.91
N LEU A 26 -16.25 -33.86 -31.91
CA LEU A 26 -15.91 -33.04 -33.09
C LEU A 26 -14.91 -33.71 -34.05
N LYS A 27 -14.53 -34.98 -33.83
CA LYS A 27 -13.49 -35.67 -34.63
C LYS A 27 -14.00 -36.32 -35.91
N ASN A 28 -15.30 -36.40 -36.15
CA ASN A 28 -15.88 -37.09 -37.28
C ASN A 28 -16.77 -36.24 -38.21
N SER A 29 -16.38 -35.03 -38.55
CA SER A 29 -17.07 -34.21 -39.54
C SER A 29 -16.18 -33.98 -40.77
N PRO A 30 -16.68 -34.21 -42.03
CA PRO A 30 -15.87 -34.04 -43.23
C PRO A 30 -15.61 -32.55 -43.47
N THR A 31 -14.35 -32.21 -43.66
CA THR A 31 -13.84 -30.90 -44.07
C THR A 31 -14.29 -30.57 -45.51
N VAL A 32 -15.02 -29.48 -45.67
CA VAL A 32 -15.17 -28.80 -46.96
C VAL A 32 -14.42 -27.47 -46.86
N SER A 33 -13.34 -27.37 -47.60
CA SER A 33 -12.56 -26.16 -47.79
C SER A 33 -13.25 -25.26 -48.79
N LEU A 34 -13.44 -23.97 -48.50
CA LEU A 34 -13.65 -22.93 -49.49
C LEU A 34 -13.04 -21.60 -49.07
N ASN A 35 -12.33 -21.04 -50.00
CA ASN A 35 -11.49 -19.84 -50.03
C ASN A 35 -12.21 -18.54 -49.76
N SER A 36 -11.39 -17.56 -49.37
CA SER A 36 -11.58 -16.17 -49.04
C SER A 36 -12.09 -15.24 -50.19
N PRO A 37 -12.16 -13.91 -49.99
CA PRO A 37 -13.37 -13.09 -49.98
C PRO A 37 -13.48 -12.16 -51.23
N PRO A 38 -14.48 -11.30 -51.33
CA PRO A 38 -14.21 -9.88 -51.17
C PRO A 38 -15.33 -8.95 -50.65
N GLN A 39 -14.87 -7.88 -50.09
CA GLN A 39 -15.28 -6.50 -49.94
C GLN A 39 -16.63 -5.95 -50.42
N ARG A 40 -17.15 -5.06 -49.55
CA ARG A 40 -17.73 -3.71 -49.79
C ARG A 40 -19.19 -3.54 -50.22
N SER A 41 -19.86 -2.77 -49.42
CA SER A 41 -20.45 -1.44 -49.68
C SER A 41 -21.96 -1.32 -49.51
N ALA A 42 -22.31 -0.47 -48.58
CA ALA A 42 -23.18 0.69 -48.65
C ALA A 42 -24.70 0.55 -48.78
N GLN A 43 -25.35 1.03 -47.76
CA GLN A 43 -26.36 2.10 -47.78
C GLN A 43 -27.80 1.82 -48.20
N ILE A 44 -28.67 2.40 -47.36
CA ILE A 44 -29.92 3.13 -47.63
C ILE A 44 -31.19 2.44 -47.14
N SER A 45 -31.75 3.06 -46.07
CA SER A 45 -33.19 3.09 -45.72
C SER A 45 -33.95 3.89 -46.78
N PRO A 46 -35.27 4.12 -46.75
CA PRO A 46 -36.34 3.79 -45.79
C PRO A 46 -37.72 3.50 -46.43
N SER A 47 -38.72 3.43 -45.55
CA SER A 47 -40.13 3.79 -45.79
C SER A 47 -41.15 2.72 -46.20
N GLY A 48 -42.27 2.76 -45.43
CA GLY A 48 -43.56 2.56 -45.97
C GLY A 48 -44.49 1.64 -45.19
N ALA A 49 -45.32 2.20 -44.31
CA ALA A 49 -46.61 1.64 -43.97
C ALA A 49 -47.61 1.93 -45.17
N PRO A 50 -48.78 1.34 -45.28
CA PRO A 50 -49.86 1.36 -44.30
C PRO A 50 -50.87 0.19 -44.30
N ALA A 51 -51.60 0.11 -43.20
CA ALA A 51 -53.00 -0.21 -42.91
C ALA A 51 -53.87 -1.02 -43.91
N SER A 52 -54.67 -1.93 -43.37
CA SER A 52 -56.14 -1.90 -43.41
C SER A 52 -56.83 -3.15 -42.80
N ASP A 53 -57.70 -2.84 -41.82
CA ASP A 53 -59.10 -3.26 -41.69
C ASP A 53 -59.50 -4.74 -41.50
N GLY A 54 -60.17 -4.91 -40.36
CA GLY A 54 -60.99 -5.97 -39.81
C GLY A 54 -62.09 -6.56 -40.65
N PRO A 55 -63.11 -7.26 -40.18
CA PRO A 55 -63.73 -7.20 -38.83
C PRO A 55 -64.04 -8.58 -38.18
N ALA A 56 -64.59 -8.54 -36.96
CA ALA A 56 -65.26 -9.65 -36.29
C ALA A 56 -66.56 -10.05 -36.83
N PRO A 57 -67.11 -11.20 -36.46
CA PRO A 57 -68.20 -11.19 -35.49
C PRO A 57 -68.40 -12.44 -34.60
N ASP A 58 -68.90 -12.13 -33.41
CA ASP A 58 -69.85 -12.85 -32.54
C ASP A 58 -70.13 -14.37 -32.65
N GLY A 59 -70.22 -14.96 -31.46
CA GLY A 59 -71.10 -16.13 -31.32
C GLY A 59 -70.85 -17.01 -30.06
N ARG A 60 -71.41 -16.62 -28.91
CA ARG A 60 -72.10 -17.42 -27.90
C ARG A 60 -71.80 -18.90 -27.60
N ALA A 61 -71.50 -19.12 -26.36
CA ALA A 61 -72.09 -20.07 -25.39
C ALA A 61 -71.89 -21.57 -25.58
N THR A 62 -71.30 -22.23 -24.58
CA THR A 62 -71.93 -23.05 -23.55
C THR A 62 -70.94 -24.01 -22.91
N ASN A 63 -70.96 -23.93 -21.58
CA ASN A 63 -70.82 -25.01 -20.58
C ASN A 63 -70.26 -26.38 -21.01
N LYS A 64 -69.16 -26.78 -20.33
CA LYS A 64 -69.08 -27.95 -19.40
C LYS A 64 -67.66 -28.25 -19.03
N SER A 65 -67.45 -28.27 -17.69
CA SER A 65 -66.31 -28.94 -17.11
C SER A 65 -66.32 -30.43 -17.38
N PRO A 66 -65.16 -31.09 -17.38
CA PRO A 66 -64.97 -32.07 -16.31
C PRO A 66 -63.62 -31.97 -15.61
N ARG A 67 -63.65 -32.29 -14.38
CA ARG A 67 -62.62 -32.59 -13.43
C ARG A 67 -61.64 -33.63 -13.99
N SER A 68 -60.31 -33.35 -13.81
CA SER A 68 -59.33 -34.40 -13.58
C SER A 68 -58.28 -33.90 -12.59
N GLY A 69 -58.20 -34.57 -11.47
CA GLY A 69 -57.38 -34.24 -10.37
C GLY A 69 -55.93 -34.65 -10.57
N SER A 70 -55.04 -33.89 -10.00
CA SER A 70 -53.69 -34.31 -9.65
C SER A 70 -53.56 -34.30 -8.14
N PRO A 71 -52.89 -35.31 -7.54
CA PRO A 71 -52.80 -35.42 -6.09
C PRO A 71 -51.77 -34.43 -5.54
N GLY A 72 -52.25 -33.33 -4.97
CA GLY A 72 -51.49 -32.47 -4.09
C GLY A 72 -51.26 -33.17 -2.77
N SER A 73 -50.02 -33.36 -2.38
CA SER A 73 -49.65 -33.82 -1.02
C SER A 73 -50.10 -32.81 0.00
N GLY A 74 -51.27 -33.05 0.60
CA GLY A 74 -51.82 -32.27 1.66
C GLY A 74 -51.08 -32.58 2.98
N PHE A 75 -50.29 -31.64 3.50
CA PHE A 75 -50.04 -31.55 4.94
C PHE A 75 -51.13 -30.68 5.55
N GLY A 76 -52.15 -31.32 6.15
CA GLY A 76 -53.22 -30.65 6.87
C GLY A 76 -52.72 -30.15 8.23
N TYR A 77 -52.32 -28.88 8.28
CA TYR A 77 -52.35 -28.13 9.51
C TYR A 77 -53.11 -26.81 9.25
N GLU A 78 -53.94 -26.41 10.19
CA GLU A 78 -54.61 -25.12 10.13
C GLU A 78 -53.58 -24.03 10.39
N ALA A 79 -53.22 -23.26 9.32
CA ALA A 79 -52.38 -22.09 9.45
C ALA A 79 -53.12 -21.02 10.26
N ARG A 80 -52.47 -20.39 11.22
CA ARG A 80 -53.07 -19.37 12.10
C ARG A 80 -53.62 -18.17 11.31
N TYR A 81 -52.91 -17.77 10.22
CA TYR A 81 -53.36 -16.71 9.36
C TYR A 81 -53.61 -17.23 7.93
N VAL A 82 -54.75 -16.85 7.37
CA VAL A 82 -55.16 -17.26 6.01
C VAL A 82 -54.61 -16.30 4.98
N PRO A 83 -54.33 -16.76 3.74
CA PRO A 83 -53.96 -15.88 2.63
C PRO A 83 -54.98 -14.74 2.45
N GLY A 84 -54.46 -13.51 2.25
CA GLY A 84 -55.24 -12.28 2.15
C GLY A 84 -55.44 -11.53 3.48
N ALA A 85 -55.16 -12.15 4.63
CA ALA A 85 -55.21 -11.46 5.91
C ALA A 85 -54.15 -10.34 5.98
N THR A 86 -54.54 -9.16 6.49
CA THR A 86 -53.66 -8.04 6.73
C THR A 86 -53.27 -7.96 8.19
N LEU A 87 -51.99 -7.89 8.48
CA LEU A 87 -51.41 -7.82 9.81
C LEU A 87 -50.76 -6.45 10.04
N ALA A 88 -51.01 -5.88 11.22
CA ALA A 88 -50.50 -4.55 11.62
C ALA A 88 -50.76 -3.46 10.56
N ASP A 89 -51.86 -3.52 9.79
CA ASP A 89 -52.25 -2.62 8.68
C ASP A 89 -51.14 -2.42 7.66
N ARG A 90 -50.21 -3.36 7.59
CA ARG A 90 -48.98 -3.23 6.75
C ARG A 90 -48.68 -4.51 5.96
N TYR A 91 -48.84 -5.67 6.53
CA TYR A 91 -48.35 -6.92 5.95
C TYR A 91 -49.51 -7.79 5.46
N ARG A 92 -49.67 -7.96 4.17
CA ARG A 92 -50.68 -8.83 3.59
C ARG A 92 -50.12 -10.25 3.44
N ILE A 93 -50.71 -11.24 4.10
CA ILE A 93 -50.31 -12.64 4.02
C ILE A 93 -50.56 -13.17 2.60
N VAL A 94 -49.54 -13.74 1.99
CA VAL A 94 -49.64 -14.38 0.67
C VAL A 94 -49.82 -15.88 0.77
N SER A 95 -48.97 -16.54 1.58
CA SER A 95 -49.02 -17.99 1.83
C SER A 95 -48.26 -18.38 3.10
N PRO A 96 -48.61 -19.48 3.77
CA PRO A 96 -47.73 -20.09 4.75
C PRO A 96 -46.52 -20.69 4.07
N LEU A 97 -45.32 -20.57 4.67
CA LEU A 97 -44.08 -21.16 4.20
C LEU A 97 -43.66 -22.38 5.00
N GLY A 98 -43.97 -22.42 6.31
CA GLY A 98 -43.64 -23.55 7.16
C GLY A 98 -44.02 -23.33 8.61
N LYS A 99 -44.10 -24.47 9.39
CA LYS A 99 -44.29 -24.49 10.80
C LYS A 99 -43.27 -25.43 11.44
N GLY A 100 -42.55 -24.94 12.44
CA GLY A 100 -41.53 -25.69 13.16
C GLY A 100 -41.48 -25.37 14.65
N GLY A 101 -40.56 -25.96 15.37
CA GLY A 101 -40.38 -25.72 16.81
C GLY A 101 -40.14 -24.26 17.20
N MET A 102 -39.63 -23.45 16.26
CA MET A 102 -39.35 -22.01 16.44
C MET A 102 -40.49 -21.10 15.92
N GLY A 103 -41.69 -21.66 15.62
CA GLY A 103 -42.86 -20.88 15.20
C GLY A 103 -43.30 -21.10 13.76
N GLU A 104 -44.21 -20.24 13.31
CA GLU A 104 -44.82 -20.27 12.00
C GLU A 104 -44.20 -19.19 11.09
N VAL A 105 -43.88 -19.52 9.85
CA VAL A 105 -43.33 -18.60 8.87
C VAL A 105 -44.30 -18.40 7.71
N TYR A 106 -44.55 -17.13 7.34
CA TYR A 106 -45.45 -16.74 6.26
C TYR A 106 -44.73 -15.88 5.21
N ARG A 107 -45.06 -16.08 3.95
CA ARG A 107 -44.80 -15.11 2.90
C ARG A 107 -45.83 -14.00 3.01
N ALA A 108 -45.38 -12.75 3.03
CA ALA A 108 -46.22 -11.59 3.09
C ALA A 108 -45.73 -10.48 2.16
N GLU A 109 -46.63 -9.58 1.81
CA GLU A 109 -46.33 -8.36 1.06
C GLU A 109 -46.38 -7.18 2.02
N ASP A 110 -45.27 -6.46 2.15
CA ASP A 110 -45.21 -5.18 2.85
C ASP A 110 -45.86 -4.10 1.96
N MET A 111 -47.11 -3.75 2.26
CA MET A 111 -47.88 -2.80 1.47
C MET A 111 -47.37 -1.38 1.53
N LYS A 112 -46.55 -1.03 2.55
CA LYS A 112 -45.87 0.31 2.62
C LYS A 112 -44.67 0.41 1.75
N LEU A 113 -43.90 -0.67 1.60
CA LEU A 113 -42.65 -0.69 0.83
C LEU A 113 -42.81 -1.37 -0.53
N GLY A 114 -43.93 -2.02 -0.82
CA GLY A 114 -44.17 -2.71 -2.07
C GLY A 114 -43.23 -3.91 -2.31
N GLN A 115 -42.79 -4.57 -1.25
CA GLN A 115 -41.82 -5.68 -1.34
C GLN A 115 -42.34 -6.93 -0.63
N THR A 116 -41.95 -8.11 -1.14
CA THR A 116 -42.23 -9.39 -0.51
C THR A 116 -41.27 -9.61 0.67
N VAL A 117 -41.81 -10.02 1.81
CA VAL A 117 -41.06 -10.31 3.03
C VAL A 117 -41.48 -11.67 3.61
N ALA A 118 -40.65 -12.24 4.48
CA ALA A 118 -41.00 -13.37 5.32
C ALA A 118 -41.30 -12.88 6.73
N LEU A 119 -42.42 -13.33 7.28
CA LEU A 119 -42.84 -13.07 8.67
C LEU A 119 -42.70 -14.35 9.48
N LYS A 120 -41.82 -14.33 10.47
CA LYS A 120 -41.61 -15.46 11.40
C LYS A 120 -42.26 -15.16 12.76
N PHE A 121 -43.32 -15.86 13.10
CA PHE A 121 -43.99 -15.70 14.38
C PHE A 121 -43.30 -16.50 15.47
N LEU A 122 -43.07 -15.87 16.61
CA LEU A 122 -42.40 -16.51 17.74
C LEU A 122 -43.35 -17.45 18.47
N PRO A 123 -42.84 -18.55 19.10
CA PRO A 123 -43.63 -19.42 19.98
C PRO A 123 -44.21 -18.66 21.17
N HIS A 124 -45.38 -19.06 21.61
CA HIS A 124 -46.07 -18.43 22.75
C HIS A 124 -45.28 -18.54 24.07
N SER A 125 -44.48 -19.58 24.22
CA SER A 125 -43.60 -19.76 25.41
C SER A 125 -42.60 -18.62 25.53
N LEU A 126 -42.01 -18.19 24.43
CA LEU A 126 -41.03 -17.09 24.38
C LEU A 126 -41.67 -15.72 24.67
N ALA A 127 -42.87 -15.49 24.12
CA ALA A 127 -43.60 -14.24 24.34
C ALA A 127 -44.08 -14.03 25.79
N LYS A 128 -44.14 -15.09 26.59
CA LYS A 128 -44.56 -15.04 28.01
C LYS A 128 -43.42 -14.76 28.99
N ASN A 129 -42.15 -14.89 28.55
CA ASN A 129 -40.99 -14.63 29.39
C ASN A 129 -40.36 -13.28 29.01
N PRO A 130 -40.48 -12.23 29.86
CA PRO A 130 -39.95 -10.89 29.54
C PRO A 130 -38.43 -10.85 29.39
N GLU A 131 -37.70 -11.70 30.15
CA GLU A 131 -36.23 -11.75 30.04
C GLU A 131 -35.80 -12.36 28.71
N ALA A 132 -36.41 -13.47 28.32
CA ALA A 132 -36.17 -14.13 27.04
C ALA A 132 -36.54 -13.24 25.84
N LEU A 133 -37.66 -12.49 25.95
CA LEU A 133 -38.06 -11.53 24.91
C LEU A 133 -37.07 -10.35 24.80
N SER A 134 -36.57 -9.86 25.93
CA SER A 134 -35.54 -8.81 25.98
C SER A 134 -34.21 -9.29 25.34
N GLN A 135 -33.79 -10.49 25.67
CA GLN A 135 -32.60 -11.14 25.08
C GLN A 135 -32.79 -11.36 23.57
N PHE A 136 -33.94 -11.86 23.14
CA PHE A 136 -34.30 -12.01 21.74
C PHE A 136 -34.20 -10.66 20.99
N THR A 137 -34.80 -9.61 21.54
CA THR A 137 -34.77 -8.28 20.96
C THR A 137 -33.35 -7.76 20.82
N ARG A 138 -32.47 -8.04 21.78
CA ARG A 138 -31.05 -7.69 21.75
C ARG A 138 -30.34 -8.45 20.64
N GLU A 139 -30.51 -9.74 20.51
CA GLU A 139 -29.90 -10.57 19.46
C GLU A 139 -30.37 -10.16 18.05
N VAL A 140 -31.65 -9.87 17.87
CA VAL A 140 -32.19 -9.36 16.60
C VAL A 140 -31.59 -8.01 16.24
N ARG A 141 -31.37 -7.10 17.22
CA ARG A 141 -30.67 -5.81 16.96
C ARG A 141 -29.25 -6.01 16.47
N LEU A 142 -28.53 -6.99 17.00
CA LEU A 142 -27.19 -7.34 16.56
C LEU A 142 -27.23 -7.96 15.15
N THR A 143 -28.10 -8.96 14.93
CA THR A 143 -28.22 -9.62 13.62
C THR A 143 -28.62 -8.66 12.49
N ARG A 144 -29.41 -7.63 12.79
CA ARG A 144 -29.76 -6.57 11.83
C ARG A 144 -28.55 -5.78 11.31
N GLN A 145 -27.43 -5.77 12.05
CA GLN A 145 -26.20 -5.08 11.63
C GLN A 145 -25.46 -5.85 10.54
N ILE A 146 -25.72 -7.16 10.40
CA ILE A 146 -25.08 -7.96 9.34
C ILE A 146 -25.70 -7.58 8.00
N SER A 147 -24.89 -7.00 7.13
CA SER A 147 -25.29 -6.71 5.75
C SER A 147 -24.38 -7.46 4.79
N HIS A 148 -24.71 -8.71 4.49
CA HIS A 148 -23.94 -9.58 3.60
C HIS A 148 -24.85 -10.35 2.66
N PRO A 149 -24.48 -10.56 1.36
CA PRO A 149 -25.33 -11.26 0.38
C PRO A 149 -25.63 -12.73 0.73
N ASN A 150 -24.81 -13.37 1.56
CA ASN A 150 -25.02 -14.74 2.00
C ASN A 150 -25.66 -14.85 3.39
N VAL A 151 -26.15 -13.75 3.93
CA VAL A 151 -26.92 -13.69 5.19
C VAL A 151 -28.29 -13.13 4.90
N CYS A 152 -29.34 -13.81 5.39
CA CYS A 152 -30.71 -13.34 5.27
C CYS A 152 -30.89 -12.07 6.11
N ARG A 153 -31.32 -10.98 5.51
CA ARG A 153 -31.52 -9.70 6.19
C ARG A 153 -32.70 -9.76 7.13
N VAL A 154 -32.48 -9.30 8.35
CA VAL A 154 -33.56 -9.03 9.32
C VAL A 154 -33.92 -7.55 9.21
N PHE A 155 -35.22 -7.27 9.07
CA PHE A 155 -35.67 -5.89 8.90
C PHE A 155 -36.18 -5.30 10.21
N ASP A 156 -37.15 -5.97 10.88
CA ASP A 156 -37.82 -5.41 12.07
C ASP A 156 -38.49 -6.48 12.93
N ILE A 157 -38.83 -6.09 14.15
CA ILE A 157 -39.70 -6.86 15.05
C ILE A 157 -41.04 -6.13 15.15
N GLY A 158 -42.14 -6.89 15.01
CA GLY A 158 -43.48 -6.37 15.14
C GLY A 158 -44.29 -7.14 16.17
N GLU A 159 -45.32 -6.51 16.70
CA GLU A 159 -46.26 -7.09 17.61
C GLU A 159 -47.68 -6.85 17.09
N ILE A 160 -48.53 -7.86 17.19
CA ILE A 160 -49.96 -7.74 16.84
C ILE A 160 -50.83 -8.39 17.89
N PRO A 161 -51.99 -7.79 18.20
CA PRO A 161 -53.00 -8.47 19.03
C PRO A 161 -53.60 -9.68 18.27
N GLY A 162 -53.56 -10.85 18.85
CA GLY A 162 -54.20 -12.04 18.31
C GLY A 162 -55.69 -12.08 18.59
N ALA A 163 -56.44 -12.87 17.81
CA ALA A 163 -57.85 -13.12 18.02
C ALA A 163 -58.14 -13.85 19.38
N ASP A 164 -57.12 -14.44 19.96
CA ASP A 164 -57.11 -15.09 21.26
C ASP A 164 -56.85 -14.13 22.44
N GLY A 165 -56.80 -12.82 22.18
CA GLY A 165 -56.51 -11.77 23.15
C GLY A 165 -55.05 -11.70 23.64
N LYS A 166 -54.15 -12.42 22.97
CA LYS A 166 -52.71 -12.41 23.29
C LYS A 166 -51.91 -11.63 22.25
N VAL A 167 -50.82 -11.06 22.68
CA VAL A 167 -49.87 -10.37 21.77
C VAL A 167 -49.02 -11.42 21.07
N HIS A 168 -48.96 -11.38 19.75
CA HIS A 168 -48.12 -12.21 18.90
C HIS A 168 -46.96 -11.37 18.38
N THR A 169 -45.76 -11.72 18.80
CA THR A 169 -44.52 -11.10 18.32
C THR A 169 -44.06 -11.83 17.06
N PHE A 170 -43.65 -11.06 16.03
CA PHE A 170 -43.10 -11.59 14.80
C PHE A 170 -41.86 -10.83 14.34
N LEU A 171 -41.02 -11.55 13.62
CA LEU A 171 -39.82 -11.01 12.99
C LEU A 171 -40.08 -10.83 11.49
N THR A 172 -39.70 -9.67 10.95
CA THR A 172 -39.75 -9.40 9.51
C THR A 172 -38.36 -9.58 8.93
N MET A 173 -38.25 -10.40 7.89
CA MET A 173 -36.96 -10.69 7.23
C MET A 173 -37.09 -10.80 5.72
N GLU A 174 -35.95 -10.83 5.03
CA GLU A 174 -35.86 -11.03 3.58
C GLU A 174 -36.57 -12.32 3.18
N PHE A 175 -37.45 -12.24 2.18
CA PHE A 175 -38.02 -13.43 1.57
C PHE A 175 -37.01 -13.98 0.54
N VAL A 176 -36.59 -15.21 0.74
CA VAL A 176 -35.73 -15.94 -0.21
C VAL A 176 -36.60 -16.82 -1.06
N ASP A 177 -36.68 -16.51 -2.37
CA ASP A 177 -37.42 -17.33 -3.32
C ASP A 177 -36.57 -18.53 -3.75
N GLY A 178 -36.76 -19.65 -3.04
CA GLY A 178 -35.94 -20.84 -3.22
C GLY A 178 -36.30 -21.97 -2.25
N GLU A 179 -35.39 -22.93 -2.11
CA GLU A 179 -35.57 -24.07 -1.18
C GLU A 179 -34.42 -24.13 -0.15
N ASP A 180 -34.68 -24.72 1.01
CA ASP A 180 -33.64 -24.98 2.00
C ASP A 180 -32.71 -26.15 1.59
N LEU A 181 -31.46 -26.13 2.05
CA LEU A 181 -30.45 -27.12 1.71
C LEU A 181 -30.83 -28.54 2.17
N ALA A 182 -31.57 -28.68 3.29
CA ALA A 182 -32.03 -29.99 3.77
C ALA A 182 -33.10 -30.58 2.85
N SER A 183 -33.98 -29.77 2.30
CA SER A 183 -34.99 -30.17 1.32
C SER A 183 -34.35 -30.56 -0.01
N LEU A 184 -33.40 -29.80 -0.48
CA LEU A 184 -32.59 -30.11 -1.66
C LEU A 184 -31.89 -31.47 -1.50
N MET A 185 -31.19 -31.67 -0.37
CA MET A 185 -30.45 -32.90 -0.09
C MET A 185 -31.36 -34.13 0.06
N ARG A 186 -32.56 -33.97 0.63
CA ARG A 186 -33.54 -35.06 0.68
C ARG A 186 -33.96 -35.50 -0.72
N ARG A 187 -34.05 -34.57 -1.66
CA ARG A 187 -34.48 -34.82 -3.04
C ARG A 187 -33.38 -35.46 -3.92
N ILE A 188 -32.14 -35.03 -3.78
CA ILE A 188 -31.04 -35.44 -4.68
C ILE A 188 -29.96 -36.29 -4.00
N GLY A 189 -29.98 -36.47 -2.69
CA GLY A 189 -28.99 -37.19 -1.90
C GLY A 189 -27.74 -36.33 -1.64
N ARG A 190 -26.67 -36.54 -2.38
CA ARG A 190 -25.45 -35.72 -2.30
C ARG A 190 -25.42 -34.67 -3.42
N LEU A 191 -24.73 -33.57 -3.18
CA LEU A 191 -24.50 -32.53 -4.19
C LEU A 191 -23.34 -32.93 -5.12
N PRO A 192 -23.38 -32.53 -6.42
CA PRO A 192 -22.20 -32.54 -7.28
C PRO A 192 -21.06 -31.71 -6.65
N SER A 193 -19.81 -32.17 -6.77
CA SER A 193 -18.66 -31.56 -6.10
C SER A 193 -18.52 -30.06 -6.33
N ASP A 194 -18.69 -29.61 -7.58
CA ASP A 194 -18.58 -28.18 -7.95
C ASP A 194 -19.65 -27.34 -7.22
N LYS A 195 -20.90 -27.83 -7.16
CA LYS A 195 -22.00 -27.15 -6.46
C LYS A 195 -21.81 -27.20 -4.95
N ALA A 196 -21.32 -28.28 -4.41
CA ALA A 196 -20.98 -28.39 -3.00
C ALA A 196 -19.88 -27.40 -2.61
N LEU A 197 -18.83 -27.25 -3.45
CA LEU A 197 -17.78 -26.27 -3.27
C LEU A 197 -18.30 -24.81 -3.35
N GLU A 198 -19.15 -24.52 -4.32
CA GLU A 198 -19.77 -23.20 -4.46
C GLU A 198 -20.59 -22.81 -3.22
N ILE A 199 -21.43 -23.73 -2.74
CA ILE A 199 -22.25 -23.56 -1.53
C ILE A 199 -21.37 -23.42 -0.29
N ALA A 200 -20.36 -24.28 -0.14
CA ALA A 200 -19.41 -24.22 0.97
C ALA A 200 -18.73 -22.85 1.10
N ARG A 201 -18.27 -22.29 -0.01
CA ARG A 201 -17.63 -20.96 -0.06
C ARG A 201 -18.59 -19.85 0.35
N GLN A 202 -19.83 -19.89 -0.19
CA GLN A 202 -20.83 -18.91 0.14
C GLN A 202 -21.24 -18.98 1.63
N MET A 203 -21.35 -20.21 2.21
CA MET A 203 -21.58 -20.39 3.63
C MET A 203 -20.42 -19.80 4.46
N CYS A 204 -19.19 -20.08 4.09
CA CYS A 204 -18.03 -19.51 4.74
C CYS A 204 -18.03 -17.98 4.71
N ALA A 205 -18.39 -17.37 3.58
CA ALA A 205 -18.46 -15.92 3.44
C ALA A 205 -19.53 -15.29 4.34
N GLY A 206 -20.71 -15.94 4.43
CA GLY A 206 -21.79 -15.49 5.31
C GLY A 206 -21.44 -15.61 6.79
N LEU A 207 -20.83 -16.72 7.20
CA LEU A 207 -20.37 -16.91 8.58
C LEU A 207 -19.25 -15.93 8.94
N ALA A 208 -18.30 -15.70 8.06
CA ALA A 208 -17.22 -14.75 8.28
C ALA A 208 -17.77 -13.34 8.56
N ALA A 209 -18.74 -12.89 7.75
CA ALA A 209 -19.36 -11.58 7.94
C ALA A 209 -20.13 -11.46 9.29
N ALA A 210 -20.71 -12.55 9.78
CA ALA A 210 -21.35 -12.58 11.08
C ALA A 210 -20.31 -12.56 12.22
N HIS A 211 -19.27 -13.37 12.11
CA HIS A 211 -18.20 -13.46 13.09
C HIS A 211 -17.40 -12.15 13.22
N GLU A 212 -17.24 -11.37 12.14
CA GLU A 212 -16.64 -10.03 12.19
C GLU A 212 -17.44 -9.05 13.07
N GLN A 213 -18.76 -9.28 13.21
CA GLN A 213 -19.64 -8.50 14.08
C GLN A 213 -19.84 -9.16 15.46
N GLU A 214 -18.97 -10.13 15.79
CA GLU A 214 -19.03 -10.90 17.04
C GLU A 214 -20.34 -11.70 17.22
N ILE A 215 -21.04 -12.01 16.11
CA ILE A 215 -22.30 -12.76 16.10
C ILE A 215 -22.01 -14.21 15.74
N ILE A 216 -22.40 -15.12 16.65
CA ILE A 216 -22.27 -16.57 16.47
C ILE A 216 -23.65 -17.13 16.12
N HIS A 217 -23.71 -18.04 15.13
CA HIS A 217 -24.95 -18.61 14.62
C HIS A 217 -25.60 -19.57 15.62
N ARG A 218 -24.83 -20.44 16.26
CA ARG A 218 -25.19 -21.42 17.28
C ARG A 218 -26.09 -22.59 16.84
N ASP A 219 -26.79 -22.48 15.69
CA ASP A 219 -27.68 -23.53 15.15
C ASP A 219 -27.50 -23.67 13.62
N LEU A 220 -26.26 -23.74 13.16
CA LEU A 220 -26.02 -23.91 11.73
C LEU A 220 -26.30 -25.35 11.30
N LYS A 221 -27.27 -25.48 10.40
CA LYS A 221 -27.74 -26.76 9.84
C LYS A 221 -28.26 -26.57 8.43
N PRO A 222 -28.44 -27.62 7.62
CA PRO A 222 -28.91 -27.50 6.25
C PRO A 222 -30.29 -26.81 6.12
N ALA A 223 -31.20 -26.96 7.11
CA ALA A 223 -32.49 -26.30 7.10
C ALA A 223 -32.43 -24.78 7.28
N ASN A 224 -31.32 -24.25 7.83
CA ASN A 224 -31.09 -22.82 8.02
C ASN A 224 -30.22 -22.22 6.87
N VAL A 225 -30.03 -22.97 5.80
CA VAL A 225 -29.29 -22.55 4.61
C VAL A 225 -30.23 -22.56 3.42
N MET A 226 -30.68 -21.39 3.00
CA MET A 226 -31.58 -21.23 1.83
C MET A 226 -30.77 -21.05 0.54
N LEU A 227 -31.27 -21.62 -0.55
CA LEU A 227 -30.73 -21.48 -1.89
C LEU A 227 -31.75 -20.78 -2.76
N ASP A 228 -31.44 -19.59 -3.28
CA ASP A 228 -32.34 -18.89 -4.21
C ASP A 228 -32.34 -19.54 -5.59
N GLY A 229 -33.31 -19.16 -6.45
CA GLY A 229 -33.44 -19.68 -7.81
C GLY A 229 -32.20 -19.48 -8.72
N ARG A 230 -31.19 -18.74 -8.26
CA ARG A 230 -29.89 -18.53 -8.92
C ARG A 230 -28.74 -19.31 -8.28
N GLY A 231 -29.04 -20.15 -7.29
CA GLY A 231 -28.06 -20.94 -6.56
C GLY A 231 -27.25 -20.13 -5.52
N ARG A 232 -27.69 -18.92 -5.12
CA ARG A 232 -27.05 -18.13 -4.07
C ARG A 232 -27.54 -18.56 -2.71
N VAL A 233 -26.58 -18.74 -1.79
CA VAL A 233 -26.83 -19.10 -0.41
C VAL A 233 -27.27 -17.88 0.41
N ARG A 234 -28.28 -18.10 1.27
CA ARG A 234 -28.70 -17.20 2.35
C ARG A 234 -28.75 -17.99 3.64
N ILE A 235 -27.88 -17.66 4.60
CA ILE A 235 -27.92 -18.24 5.95
C ILE A 235 -28.99 -17.49 6.74
N THR A 236 -29.92 -18.24 7.35
CA THR A 236 -31.05 -17.71 8.12
C THR A 236 -30.87 -18.03 9.59
N ASP A 237 -31.68 -17.39 10.45
CA ASP A 237 -31.84 -17.73 11.88
C ASP A 237 -30.59 -17.57 12.75
N PHE A 238 -29.73 -16.55 12.48
CA PHE A 238 -28.60 -16.20 13.33
C PHE A 238 -29.04 -15.83 14.75
N GLY A 239 -28.33 -16.38 15.75
CA GLY A 239 -28.43 -15.99 17.17
C GLY A 239 -29.71 -16.44 17.89
N LEU A 240 -30.71 -16.96 17.21
CA LEU A 240 -32.02 -17.25 17.80
C LEU A 240 -32.07 -18.56 18.63
N ALA A 241 -31.07 -19.41 18.54
CA ALA A 241 -31.07 -20.72 19.18
C ALA A 241 -30.73 -20.70 20.66
N GLY A 242 -29.93 -19.74 21.13
CA GLY A 242 -29.57 -19.66 22.56
C GLY A 242 -30.76 -19.46 23.50
N ILE A 243 -31.75 -18.74 23.02
CA ILE A 243 -32.93 -18.34 23.78
C ILE A 243 -33.96 -19.47 23.86
N SER A 244 -34.08 -20.25 22.81
CA SER A 244 -35.02 -21.38 22.78
C SER A 244 -34.52 -22.56 23.61
N ALA A 245 -33.23 -22.72 23.82
CA ALA A 245 -32.66 -23.79 24.65
C ALA A 245 -32.91 -23.61 26.15
N GLU A 246 -33.04 -22.37 26.62
CA GLU A 246 -33.31 -22.04 28.04
C GLU A 246 -34.80 -22.18 28.43
N LEU A 247 -35.69 -22.24 27.44
CA LEU A 247 -37.14 -22.20 27.64
C LEU A 247 -37.85 -23.53 27.40
N GLN A 248 -37.19 -24.57 26.95
CA GLN A 248 -37.79 -25.87 26.66
C GLN A 248 -37.45 -26.88 27.75
N ASP A 249 -38.52 -27.52 28.33
CA ASP A 249 -38.37 -28.66 29.21
C ASP A 249 -37.63 -29.82 28.52
N ASP A 250 -36.97 -30.66 29.32
CA ASP A 250 -36.07 -31.74 28.85
C ASP A 250 -36.71 -32.76 27.89
N HIS A 251 -38.03 -32.78 27.78
CA HIS A 251 -38.75 -33.65 26.83
C HIS A 251 -39.03 -33.04 25.47
N GLU A 252 -38.91 -31.72 25.31
CA GLU A 252 -39.12 -31.00 24.03
C GLU A 252 -37.81 -30.47 23.37
N ARG A 253 -36.64 -30.76 23.92
CA ARG A 253 -35.34 -30.44 23.32
C ARG A 253 -35.07 -31.19 22.00
N ALA A 254 -36.09 -31.35 21.17
CA ALA A 254 -36.07 -32.00 19.86
C ALA A 254 -35.58 -31.06 18.74
N GLY A 255 -34.71 -30.10 19.04
CA GLY A 255 -34.05 -29.28 18.04
C GLY A 255 -32.69 -29.87 17.67
N THR A 256 -32.66 -30.63 16.68
CA THR A 256 -31.62 -31.34 15.89
C THR A 256 -30.23 -31.34 16.55
N PRO A 257 -29.93 -32.20 17.54
CA PRO A 257 -28.61 -32.27 18.18
C PRO A 257 -27.51 -32.75 17.21
N ALA A 258 -27.91 -33.18 16.02
CA ALA A 258 -27.00 -33.69 14.98
C ALA A 258 -25.91 -32.72 14.53
N TYR A 259 -26.11 -31.41 14.62
CA TYR A 259 -25.16 -30.38 14.15
C TYR A 259 -24.51 -29.56 15.28
N MET A 260 -24.82 -29.81 16.54
CA MET A 260 -24.21 -29.13 17.68
C MET A 260 -22.73 -29.48 17.83
N SER A 261 -21.92 -28.55 18.26
CA SER A 261 -20.49 -28.78 18.58
C SER A 261 -20.31 -29.49 19.93
N PRO A 262 -19.19 -30.15 20.22
CA PRO A 262 -18.93 -30.81 21.49
C PRO A 262 -19.07 -29.89 22.70
N GLU A 263 -18.58 -28.67 22.62
CA GLU A 263 -18.67 -27.65 23.66
C GLU A 263 -20.12 -27.21 23.93
N GLN A 264 -21.01 -27.21 22.93
CA GLN A 264 -22.44 -26.96 23.14
C GLN A 264 -23.10 -28.05 23.93
N PHE A 265 -22.68 -29.32 23.82
CA PHE A 265 -23.18 -30.44 24.63
C PHE A 265 -22.67 -30.39 26.08
N SER A 266 -21.41 -29.97 26.27
CA SER A 266 -20.77 -29.92 27.58
C SER A 266 -21.05 -28.64 28.35
N GLY A 267 -21.78 -27.66 27.77
CA GLY A 267 -22.02 -26.36 28.39
C GLY A 267 -20.78 -25.46 28.45
N GLY A 268 -19.81 -25.69 27.58
CA GLY A 268 -18.60 -24.89 27.48
C GLY A 268 -18.84 -23.57 26.74
N ASP A 269 -17.78 -22.76 26.62
CA ASP A 269 -17.82 -21.46 25.93
C ASP A 269 -18.12 -21.63 24.44
N ILE A 270 -19.19 -21.00 23.98
CA ILE A 270 -19.57 -20.99 22.57
C ILE A 270 -18.80 -19.88 21.86
N THR A 271 -18.02 -20.25 20.86
CA THR A 271 -17.14 -19.36 20.09
C THR A 271 -17.40 -19.50 18.58
N PRO A 272 -16.84 -18.65 17.72
CA PRO A 272 -16.90 -18.85 16.26
C PRO A 272 -16.46 -20.25 15.82
N GLN A 273 -15.57 -20.91 16.56
CA GLN A 273 -15.13 -22.28 16.29
C GLN A 273 -16.24 -23.31 16.46
N SER A 274 -17.27 -23.00 17.26
CA SER A 274 -18.47 -23.84 17.39
C SER A 274 -19.28 -23.87 16.09
N ASP A 275 -19.45 -22.71 15.44
CA ASP A 275 -20.09 -22.62 14.12
C ASP A 275 -19.25 -23.33 13.04
N LEU A 276 -17.90 -23.27 13.13
CA LEU A 276 -17.02 -23.98 12.19
C LEU A 276 -17.14 -25.50 12.32
N TYR A 277 -17.40 -26.02 13.53
CA TYR A 277 -17.70 -27.44 13.71
C TYR A 277 -19.02 -27.81 13.03
N SER A 278 -20.07 -27.02 13.27
CA SER A 278 -21.39 -27.20 12.62
C SER A 278 -21.29 -27.09 11.10
N LEU A 279 -20.49 -26.13 10.59
CA LEU A 279 -20.16 -26.04 9.17
C LEU A 279 -19.50 -27.34 8.67
N GLY A 280 -18.53 -27.87 9.41
CA GLY A 280 -17.86 -29.14 9.06
C GLY A 280 -18.86 -30.30 8.93
N LEU A 281 -19.87 -30.38 9.79
CA LEU A 281 -20.94 -31.38 9.71
C LEU A 281 -21.82 -31.19 8.47
N VAL A 282 -22.19 -29.95 8.16
CA VAL A 282 -22.94 -29.61 6.94
C VAL A 282 -22.12 -29.95 5.68
N LEU A 283 -20.84 -29.56 5.64
CA LEU A 283 -19.94 -29.90 4.55
C LEU A 283 -19.81 -31.41 4.37
N TYR A 284 -19.62 -32.16 5.45
CA TYR A 284 -19.58 -33.60 5.40
C TYR A 284 -20.84 -34.18 4.72
N GLU A 285 -22.02 -33.69 5.13
CA GLU A 285 -23.31 -34.19 4.59
C GLU A 285 -23.51 -33.81 3.12
N ILE A 286 -23.17 -32.58 2.69
CA ILE A 286 -23.35 -32.17 1.28
C ILE A 286 -22.42 -32.91 0.32
N PHE A 287 -21.19 -33.24 0.75
CA PHE A 287 -20.23 -33.97 -0.07
C PHE A 287 -20.45 -35.49 -0.09
N THR A 288 -20.94 -36.06 1.01
CA THR A 288 -21.10 -37.52 1.13
C THR A 288 -22.52 -38.00 1.01
N GLY A 289 -23.53 -37.15 1.23
CA GLY A 289 -24.94 -37.54 1.37
C GLY A 289 -25.23 -38.30 2.67
N LYS A 290 -24.27 -38.36 3.59
CA LYS A 290 -24.37 -39.09 4.87
C LYS A 290 -24.04 -38.17 6.04
N ARG A 291 -24.66 -38.41 7.20
CA ARG A 291 -24.29 -37.73 8.45
C ARG A 291 -23.20 -38.52 9.14
N PRO A 292 -22.20 -37.86 9.73
CA PRO A 292 -21.15 -38.58 10.46
C PRO A 292 -21.65 -39.20 11.77
N PHE A 293 -22.77 -38.67 12.33
CA PHE A 293 -23.42 -39.20 13.54
C PHE A 293 -24.91 -39.45 13.26
N THR A 294 -25.40 -40.59 13.69
CA THR A 294 -26.80 -41.05 13.40
C THR A 294 -27.64 -41.32 14.66
N ALA A 295 -27.10 -41.07 15.86
CA ALA A 295 -27.82 -41.22 17.09
C ALA A 295 -29.10 -40.34 17.14
N THR A 296 -30.13 -40.81 17.82
CA THR A 296 -31.43 -40.13 17.89
C THR A 296 -31.64 -39.39 19.21
N THR A 297 -30.88 -39.76 20.25
CA THR A 297 -31.01 -39.13 21.58
C THR A 297 -29.79 -38.27 21.88
N MET A 298 -29.94 -37.24 22.72
CA MET A 298 -28.86 -36.34 23.13
C MET A 298 -27.70 -37.09 23.77
N ASN A 299 -27.99 -38.02 24.67
CA ASN A 299 -26.98 -38.79 25.37
C ASN A 299 -26.21 -39.72 24.46
N GLU A 300 -26.85 -40.41 23.52
CA GLU A 300 -26.17 -41.24 22.52
C GLU A 300 -25.33 -40.41 21.56
N MET A 301 -25.83 -39.26 21.17
CA MET A 301 -25.10 -38.35 20.32
C MET A 301 -23.82 -37.81 21.00
N ALA A 302 -23.91 -37.42 22.26
CA ALA A 302 -22.73 -37.01 23.04
C ALA A 302 -21.71 -38.15 23.17
N GLN A 303 -22.19 -39.37 23.49
CA GLN A 303 -21.30 -40.54 23.54
C GLN A 303 -20.66 -40.93 22.22
N GLN A 304 -21.41 -40.85 21.11
CA GLN A 304 -20.81 -41.07 19.77
C GLN A 304 -19.69 -40.10 19.45
N ARG A 305 -19.87 -38.81 19.76
CA ARG A 305 -18.88 -37.78 19.53
C ARG A 305 -17.63 -37.93 20.42
N GLU A 306 -17.82 -38.40 21.61
CA GLU A 306 -16.72 -38.61 22.55
C GLU A 306 -15.92 -39.89 22.25
N LYS A 307 -16.59 -40.99 21.89
CA LYS A 307 -15.99 -42.34 21.77
C LYS A 307 -15.68 -42.78 20.34
N SER A 308 -16.42 -42.27 19.34
CA SER A 308 -16.28 -42.73 17.95
C SER A 308 -15.34 -41.88 17.12
N ALA A 309 -14.47 -42.49 16.33
CA ALA A 309 -13.74 -41.84 15.28
C ALA A 309 -14.71 -41.55 14.11
N ILE A 310 -14.63 -40.34 13.56
CA ILE A 310 -15.44 -39.94 12.39
C ILE A 310 -14.94 -40.70 11.18
N THR A 311 -15.86 -41.37 10.47
CA THR A 311 -15.53 -42.04 9.22
C THR A 311 -15.09 -41.04 8.18
N LEU A 312 -13.96 -41.26 7.50
CA LEU A 312 -13.45 -40.34 6.48
C LEU A 312 -14.45 -40.21 5.31
N PRO A 313 -14.70 -39.02 4.79
CA PRO A 313 -15.54 -38.79 3.62
C PRO A 313 -15.18 -39.68 2.42
N SER A 314 -13.88 -39.98 2.21
CA SER A 314 -13.38 -40.83 1.16
C SER A 314 -13.84 -42.31 1.26
N ALA A 315 -14.26 -42.76 2.46
CA ALA A 315 -14.86 -44.05 2.65
C ALA A 315 -16.24 -44.21 1.94
N TYR A 316 -16.96 -43.08 1.78
CA TYR A 316 -18.26 -43.03 1.10
C TYR A 316 -18.14 -42.58 -0.35
N VAL A 317 -17.21 -41.65 -0.63
CA VAL A 317 -17.02 -41.05 -1.94
C VAL A 317 -15.52 -41.12 -2.29
N LYS A 318 -15.14 -42.10 -3.06
CA LYS A 318 -13.73 -42.35 -3.42
C LYS A 318 -13.08 -41.21 -4.21
N GLU A 319 -13.89 -40.43 -4.93
CA GLU A 319 -13.46 -39.36 -5.82
C GLU A 319 -13.46 -37.97 -5.11
N ILE A 320 -13.64 -37.94 -3.78
CA ILE A 320 -13.60 -36.65 -3.05
C ILE A 320 -12.17 -36.11 -3.08
N ASP A 321 -12.07 -34.78 -3.33
CA ASP A 321 -10.78 -34.10 -3.32
C ASP A 321 -10.15 -34.21 -1.92
N PRO A 322 -8.89 -34.66 -1.81
CA PRO A 322 -8.19 -34.79 -0.52
C PRO A 322 -8.10 -33.48 0.27
N LEU A 323 -8.13 -32.31 -0.40
CA LEU A 323 -8.17 -31.02 0.28
C LEU A 323 -9.53 -30.79 0.94
N VAL A 324 -10.63 -31.13 0.28
CA VAL A 324 -11.98 -31.05 0.85
C VAL A 324 -12.09 -31.94 2.09
N GLU A 325 -11.66 -33.21 1.99
CA GLU A 325 -11.66 -34.13 3.12
C GLU A 325 -10.85 -33.57 4.29
N ARG A 326 -9.65 -33.06 4.04
CA ARG A 326 -8.78 -32.48 5.07
C ARG A 326 -9.45 -31.28 5.77
N VAL A 327 -10.09 -30.41 5.00
CA VAL A 327 -10.79 -29.22 5.55
C VAL A 327 -11.97 -29.65 6.40
N ILE A 328 -12.79 -30.58 5.93
CA ILE A 328 -13.92 -31.12 6.68
C ILE A 328 -13.44 -31.71 8.01
N MET A 329 -12.44 -32.59 7.96
CA MET A 329 -11.93 -33.27 9.15
C MET A 329 -11.30 -32.29 10.14
N ARG A 330 -10.64 -31.24 9.66
CA ARG A 330 -10.09 -30.19 10.51
C ARG A 330 -11.17 -29.33 11.18
N CYS A 331 -12.29 -29.07 10.50
CA CYS A 331 -13.45 -28.42 11.14
C CYS A 331 -14.05 -29.30 12.24
N LEU A 332 -14.01 -30.60 12.08
CA LEU A 332 -14.58 -31.61 12.99
C LEU A 332 -13.64 -32.02 14.13
N GLU A 333 -12.51 -31.31 14.33
CA GLU A 333 -11.67 -31.51 15.51
C GLU A 333 -12.43 -31.26 16.81
N LYS A 334 -12.22 -32.15 17.79
CA LYS A 334 -12.91 -32.07 19.09
C LYS A 334 -12.50 -30.82 19.86
N ASP A 335 -11.19 -30.51 19.83
CA ASP A 335 -10.59 -29.34 20.46
C ASP A 335 -10.84 -28.10 19.58
N PRO A 336 -11.58 -27.07 20.02
CA PRO A 336 -11.81 -25.84 19.26
C PRO A 336 -10.52 -25.14 18.80
N ALA A 337 -9.44 -25.24 19.58
CA ALA A 337 -8.15 -24.63 19.23
C ALA A 337 -7.44 -25.29 18.04
N LYS A 338 -7.79 -26.52 17.70
CA LYS A 338 -7.24 -27.25 16.55
C LYS A 338 -8.04 -27.05 15.26
N ARG A 339 -9.24 -26.49 15.37
CA ARG A 339 -10.08 -26.12 14.22
C ARG A 339 -9.46 -24.93 13.46
N PRO A 340 -9.93 -24.65 12.24
CA PRO A 340 -9.55 -23.40 11.56
C PRO A 340 -9.85 -22.19 12.43
N ALA A 341 -8.99 -21.14 12.39
CA ALA A 341 -9.17 -19.95 13.21
C ALA A 341 -10.36 -19.09 12.76
N SER A 342 -10.78 -19.20 11.48
CA SER A 342 -11.93 -18.46 10.94
C SER A 342 -12.59 -19.18 9.76
N ALA A 343 -13.83 -18.79 9.45
CA ALA A 343 -14.54 -19.29 8.26
C ALA A 343 -13.81 -18.93 6.95
N ILE A 344 -13.06 -17.84 6.93
CA ILE A 344 -12.20 -17.44 5.80
C ILE A 344 -11.10 -18.46 5.56
N GLN A 345 -10.46 -18.96 6.63
CA GLN A 345 -9.46 -20.01 6.49
C GLN A 345 -10.05 -21.32 5.93
N VAL A 346 -11.29 -21.64 6.29
CA VAL A 346 -12.00 -22.78 5.70
C VAL A 346 -12.18 -22.57 4.20
N ALA A 347 -12.70 -21.40 3.78
CA ALA A 347 -12.92 -21.06 2.38
C ALA A 347 -11.61 -21.10 1.56
N ALA A 348 -10.53 -20.56 2.13
CA ALA A 348 -9.20 -20.52 1.48
C ALA A 348 -8.57 -21.91 1.33
N ALA A 349 -8.88 -22.83 2.23
CA ALA A 349 -8.36 -24.20 2.18
C ALA A 349 -9.13 -25.13 1.23
N LEU A 350 -10.33 -24.73 0.76
CA LEU A 350 -11.12 -25.48 -0.22
C LEU A 350 -10.54 -25.31 -1.65
N PRO A 351 -10.57 -26.37 -2.49
CA PRO A 351 -10.08 -26.34 -3.86
C PRO A 351 -10.64 -25.16 -4.67
N GLY A 352 -9.78 -24.38 -5.30
CA GLY A 352 -10.17 -23.19 -6.11
C GLY A 352 -10.87 -22.08 -5.33
N GLY A 353 -10.72 -22.06 -4.01
CA GLY A 353 -11.31 -21.03 -3.16
C GLY A 353 -10.55 -19.71 -3.31
N ASP A 354 -11.18 -18.72 -3.92
CA ASP A 354 -10.76 -17.32 -3.83
C ASP A 354 -11.81 -16.52 -3.06
N PRO A 355 -11.65 -16.37 -1.73
CA PRO A 355 -12.55 -15.59 -0.89
C PRO A 355 -12.59 -14.12 -1.32
N LEU A 356 -11.50 -13.64 -1.91
CA LEU A 356 -11.37 -12.29 -2.40
C LEU A 356 -12.29 -12.06 -3.61
N ALA A 357 -12.26 -12.96 -4.60
CA ALA A 357 -13.12 -12.87 -5.76
C ALA A 357 -14.61 -12.95 -5.37
N ALA A 358 -14.96 -13.80 -4.40
CA ALA A 358 -16.33 -13.93 -3.90
C ALA A 358 -16.83 -12.63 -3.23
N ALA A 359 -16.01 -12.01 -2.36
CA ALA A 359 -16.36 -10.75 -1.69
C ALA A 359 -16.50 -9.58 -2.69
N ILE A 360 -15.62 -9.52 -3.70
CA ILE A 360 -15.67 -8.49 -4.75
C ILE A 360 -16.95 -8.66 -5.60
N ALA A 361 -17.26 -9.90 -5.99
CA ALA A 361 -18.48 -10.20 -6.76
C ALA A 361 -19.76 -9.86 -5.99
N ALA A 362 -19.72 -10.01 -4.67
CA ALA A 362 -20.80 -9.60 -3.77
C ALA A 362 -20.92 -8.07 -3.62
N GLY A 363 -19.90 -7.29 -4.05
CA GLY A 363 -19.85 -5.84 -3.90
C GLY A 363 -19.45 -5.39 -2.50
N ASP A 364 -18.92 -6.29 -1.68
CA ASP A 364 -18.42 -5.99 -0.34
C ASP A 364 -17.00 -5.42 -0.38
N THR A 365 -16.57 -4.82 0.73
CA THR A 365 -15.18 -4.42 0.92
C THR A 365 -14.45 -5.58 1.60
N PRO A 366 -13.55 -6.32 0.92
CA PRO A 366 -12.83 -7.44 1.51
C PRO A 366 -12.04 -7.00 2.76
N SER A 367 -11.89 -7.86 3.76
CA SER A 367 -11.01 -7.55 4.89
C SER A 367 -9.53 -7.58 4.48
N PRO A 368 -8.61 -6.92 5.23
CA PRO A 368 -7.16 -7.01 4.97
C PRO A 368 -6.66 -8.47 4.98
N GLU A 369 -7.22 -9.30 5.89
CA GLU A 369 -6.89 -10.72 5.98
C GLU A 369 -7.36 -11.49 4.73
N MET A 370 -8.53 -11.18 4.17
CA MET A 370 -9.00 -11.79 2.92
C MET A 370 -8.08 -11.47 1.75
N VAL A 371 -7.64 -10.22 1.65
CA VAL A 371 -6.68 -9.80 0.62
C VAL A 371 -5.33 -10.51 0.81
N ALA A 372 -4.86 -10.62 2.04
CA ALA A 372 -3.63 -11.33 2.36
C ALA A 372 -3.72 -12.84 2.08
N ALA A 373 -4.91 -13.45 2.31
CA ALA A 373 -5.16 -14.88 2.10
C ALA A 373 -5.52 -15.25 0.64
N ALA A 374 -5.63 -14.28 -0.27
CA ALA A 374 -5.96 -14.53 -1.68
C ALA A 374 -5.01 -15.56 -2.31
N GLY A 375 -5.56 -16.58 -2.98
CA GLY A 375 -4.83 -17.77 -3.47
C GLY A 375 -3.91 -17.53 -4.68
N ILE A 376 -3.39 -16.31 -4.87
CA ILE A 376 -2.45 -16.03 -5.96
C ILE A 376 -1.09 -16.63 -5.61
N GLU A 377 -0.78 -17.77 -6.21
CA GLU A 377 0.57 -18.33 -6.26
C GLU A 377 1.41 -17.46 -7.19
N GLY A 378 2.43 -16.78 -6.67
CA GLY A 378 3.12 -15.73 -7.43
C GLY A 378 4.64 -15.78 -7.36
N GLY A 379 5.24 -16.95 -7.16
CA GLY A 379 6.69 -17.11 -7.23
C GLY A 379 7.22 -16.96 -8.66
N LEU A 380 8.48 -16.58 -8.80
CA LEU A 380 9.19 -16.62 -10.08
C LEU A 380 9.76 -18.02 -10.34
N ALA A 381 9.75 -18.44 -11.60
CA ALA A 381 10.52 -19.62 -11.98
C ALA A 381 12.01 -19.39 -11.61
N PRO A 382 12.71 -20.39 -11.06
CA PRO A 382 14.08 -20.19 -10.55
C PRO A 382 15.04 -19.59 -11.58
N TRP A 383 14.96 -20.01 -12.85
CA TRP A 383 15.79 -19.47 -13.93
C TRP A 383 15.52 -17.97 -14.17
N LEU A 384 14.25 -17.55 -14.08
CA LEU A 384 13.88 -16.15 -14.24
C LEU A 384 14.34 -15.31 -13.04
N ALA A 385 14.23 -15.83 -11.82
CA ALA A 385 14.75 -15.17 -10.62
C ALA A 385 16.29 -14.99 -10.71
N CYS A 386 17.01 -16.01 -11.20
CA CYS A 386 18.46 -15.91 -11.45
C CYS A 386 18.80 -14.86 -12.51
N THR A 387 18.04 -14.80 -13.61
CA THR A 387 18.29 -13.78 -14.66
C THR A 387 18.03 -12.36 -14.16
N VAL A 388 16.96 -12.18 -13.36
CA VAL A 388 16.67 -10.89 -12.74
C VAL A 388 17.76 -10.47 -11.75
N LEU A 389 18.22 -11.39 -10.89
CA LEU A 389 19.33 -11.12 -9.97
C LEU A 389 20.63 -10.78 -10.73
N GLY A 390 20.94 -11.54 -11.78
CA GLY A 390 22.08 -11.25 -12.63
C GLY A 390 22.00 -9.86 -13.29
N ALA A 391 20.81 -9.48 -13.78
CA ALA A 391 20.57 -8.15 -14.33
C ALA A 391 20.75 -7.05 -13.26
N ILE A 392 20.28 -7.25 -12.04
CA ILE A 392 20.49 -6.31 -10.93
C ILE A 392 21.98 -6.12 -10.66
N ILE A 393 22.77 -7.19 -10.59
CA ILE A 393 24.22 -7.11 -10.35
C ILE A 393 24.91 -6.32 -11.46
N ILE A 394 24.57 -6.58 -12.72
CA ILE A 394 25.10 -5.82 -13.86
C ILE A 394 24.71 -4.35 -13.76
N LEU A 395 23.45 -4.06 -13.46
CA LEU A 395 22.95 -2.69 -13.33
C LEU A 395 23.60 -1.95 -12.15
N LEU A 396 23.91 -2.61 -11.03
CA LEU A 396 24.68 -2.02 -9.94
C LEU A 396 26.06 -1.60 -10.43
N GLY A 397 26.75 -2.46 -11.19
CA GLY A 397 28.02 -2.10 -11.82
C GLY A 397 27.91 -0.89 -12.79
N VAL A 398 26.85 -0.87 -13.60
CA VAL A 398 26.55 0.28 -14.49
C VAL A 398 26.30 1.54 -13.69
N ASN A 399 25.56 1.46 -12.57
CA ASN A 399 25.31 2.63 -11.71
C ASN A 399 26.61 3.19 -11.13
N VAL A 400 27.53 2.36 -10.66
CA VAL A 400 28.84 2.84 -10.19
C VAL A 400 29.62 3.51 -11.33
N PHE A 401 29.66 2.89 -12.52
CA PHE A 401 30.31 3.45 -13.70
C PHE A 401 29.73 4.82 -14.11
N LEU A 402 28.42 4.98 -14.05
CA LEU A 402 27.76 6.25 -14.36
C LEU A 402 27.99 7.27 -13.23
N SER A 403 27.94 6.85 -11.96
CA SER A 403 28.20 7.72 -10.81
C SER A 403 29.59 8.35 -10.86
N GLU A 404 30.59 7.61 -11.30
CA GLU A 404 31.97 8.14 -11.49
C GLU A 404 32.03 9.25 -12.53
N ARG A 405 31.03 9.41 -13.39
CA ARG A 405 30.94 10.40 -14.48
C ARG A 405 29.86 11.46 -14.28
N SER A 406 28.98 11.25 -13.32
CA SER A 406 27.86 12.15 -13.04
C SER A 406 28.02 12.92 -11.74
N GLN A 407 28.65 12.28 -10.73
CA GLN A 407 28.77 12.87 -9.40
C GLN A 407 30.00 13.80 -9.35
N LEU A 408 29.79 15.04 -8.90
CA LEU A 408 30.83 16.05 -8.83
C LEU A 408 32.05 15.59 -8.02
N LEU A 409 31.77 14.94 -6.86
CA LEU A 409 32.84 14.48 -5.98
C LEU A 409 33.74 13.42 -6.62
N ASN A 410 33.18 12.60 -7.53
CA ASN A 410 33.96 11.62 -8.29
C ASN A 410 34.82 12.27 -9.42
N LEU A 411 34.38 13.41 -9.91
CA LEU A 411 35.09 14.15 -10.97
C LEU A 411 36.30 14.95 -10.44
N LEU A 412 36.32 15.20 -9.14
CA LEU A 412 37.41 15.87 -8.44
C LEU A 412 38.54 14.89 -8.07
N PRO A 413 39.79 15.37 -7.90
CA PRO A 413 40.86 14.57 -7.30
C PRO A 413 40.45 14.01 -5.93
N ALA A 414 41.02 12.87 -5.53
CA ALA A 414 40.81 12.32 -4.21
C ALA A 414 41.17 13.35 -3.14
N GLY A 415 40.19 13.73 -2.33
CA GLY A 415 40.34 14.77 -1.33
C GLY A 415 40.48 14.18 0.09
N LYS A 416 40.77 15.05 1.04
CA LYS A 416 40.82 14.73 2.45
C LYS A 416 39.39 14.48 2.99
N SER A 417 39.28 13.66 4.04
CA SER A 417 37.97 13.47 4.71
C SER A 417 37.53 14.75 5.45
N PRO A 418 36.21 14.92 5.66
CA PRO A 418 35.67 16.08 6.38
C PRO A 418 36.29 16.28 7.78
N GLU A 419 36.61 15.18 8.47
CA GLU A 419 37.24 15.24 9.78
C GLU A 419 38.66 15.82 9.72
N ILE A 420 39.45 15.45 8.69
CA ILE A 420 40.81 16.01 8.48
C ILE A 420 40.69 17.47 8.09
N LEU A 421 39.76 17.84 7.22
CA LEU A 421 39.54 19.23 6.81
C LEU A 421 39.09 20.11 8.00
N GLN A 422 38.27 19.58 8.90
CA GLN A 422 37.88 20.25 10.15
C GLN A 422 39.11 20.53 11.03
N GLU A 423 39.96 19.55 11.18
CA GLU A 423 41.20 19.70 11.97
C GLU A 423 42.18 20.70 11.30
N ASP A 424 42.32 20.66 10.00
CA ASP A 424 43.14 21.61 9.24
C ASP A 424 42.56 23.04 9.37
N SER A 425 41.25 23.21 9.37
CA SER A 425 40.60 24.52 9.62
C SER A 425 40.94 25.06 11.02
N ARG A 426 40.93 24.22 12.04
CA ARG A 426 41.35 24.62 13.40
C ARG A 426 42.80 25.03 13.48
N LYS A 427 43.69 24.28 12.82
CA LYS A 427 45.13 24.63 12.74
C LYS A 427 45.36 25.98 12.06
N ILE A 428 44.65 26.28 11.00
CA ILE A 428 44.73 27.59 10.31
C ILE A 428 44.29 28.69 11.30
N LEU A 429 43.17 28.56 12.00
CA LEU A 429 42.72 29.55 12.96
C LEU A 429 43.73 29.74 14.08
N GLN A 430 44.34 28.66 14.61
CA GLN A 430 45.40 28.73 15.62
C GLN A 430 46.65 29.46 15.10
N SER A 431 47.05 29.20 13.84
CA SER A 431 48.25 29.82 13.24
C SER A 431 48.13 31.33 13.07
N ILE A 432 46.91 31.83 12.96
CA ILE A 432 46.61 33.27 12.81
C ILE A 432 46.17 33.96 14.10
N GLY A 433 46.37 33.30 15.21
CA GLY A 433 46.15 33.87 16.54
C GLY A 433 44.74 33.75 17.13
N TYR A 434 43.93 32.81 16.63
CA TYR A 434 42.62 32.42 17.18
C TYR A 434 42.72 31.03 17.79
N ALA A 435 43.54 30.89 18.85
CA ALA A 435 43.85 29.61 19.50
C ALA A 435 42.87 29.19 20.59
N GLU A 436 41.95 30.07 21.01
CA GLU A 436 40.98 29.76 22.05
C GLU A 436 40.03 28.62 21.59
N PRO A 437 39.81 27.60 22.46
CA PRO A 437 38.90 26.50 22.13
C PRO A 437 37.47 27.06 21.98
N PRO A 438 36.77 26.71 20.91
CA PRO A 438 35.38 27.15 20.73
C PRO A 438 34.47 26.47 21.77
N VAL A 439 33.39 27.17 22.14
CA VAL A 439 32.30 26.57 22.92
C VAL A 439 31.53 25.57 22.04
N ASP A 440 31.36 25.91 20.76
CA ASP A 440 30.68 25.06 19.80
C ASP A 440 31.27 25.21 18.39
N SER A 441 31.10 24.13 17.58
CA SER A 441 31.59 24.13 16.20
C SER A 441 30.76 23.20 15.32
N GLY A 442 30.58 23.58 14.06
CA GLY A 442 29.90 22.76 13.07
C GLY A 442 30.63 22.81 11.73
N TYR A 443 30.31 21.89 10.83
CA TYR A 443 30.82 21.90 9.47
C TYR A 443 29.76 21.32 8.51
N TRP A 444 29.87 21.74 7.25
CA TRP A 444 29.06 21.21 6.18
C TRP A 444 29.86 21.26 4.86
N LEU A 445 29.41 20.45 3.92
CA LEU A 445 29.96 20.49 2.56
C LEU A 445 29.06 21.34 1.67
N GLU A 446 29.64 22.28 0.95
CA GLU A 446 28.93 23.19 0.07
C GLU A 446 29.49 23.13 -1.34
N VAL A 447 28.63 23.30 -2.33
CA VAL A 447 29.03 23.48 -3.72
C VAL A 447 28.89 24.96 -4.06
N ALA A 448 29.93 25.54 -4.67
CA ALA A 448 29.91 26.90 -5.15
C ALA A 448 28.86 27.05 -6.26
N THR A 449 27.69 27.60 -5.87
CA THR A 449 26.55 27.81 -6.78
C THR A 449 26.92 28.71 -7.94
N ASP A 450 27.77 29.70 -7.70
CA ASP A 450 28.30 30.64 -8.72
C ASP A 450 29.06 29.91 -9.84
N TYR A 451 29.82 28.88 -9.47
CA TYR A 451 30.53 28.03 -10.44
C TYR A 451 29.55 27.33 -11.39
N TRP A 452 28.43 26.87 -10.90
CA TRP A 452 27.43 26.18 -11.72
C TRP A 452 26.75 27.12 -12.71
N VAL A 453 26.42 28.34 -12.28
CA VAL A 453 25.83 29.34 -13.17
C VAL A 453 26.79 29.65 -14.30
N HIS A 454 28.06 29.81 -13.98
CA HIS A 454 29.13 30.05 -15.00
C HIS A 454 29.31 28.82 -15.90
N SER A 455 29.48 27.63 -15.35
CA SER A 455 29.74 26.41 -16.14
C SER A 455 28.56 25.98 -16.99
N ASN A 456 27.33 26.29 -16.58
CA ASN A 456 26.11 26.06 -17.36
C ASN A 456 25.96 26.99 -18.56
N ALA A 457 26.59 28.16 -18.53
CA ALA A 457 26.68 29.06 -19.67
C ALA A 457 27.65 28.50 -20.76
N LEU A 458 28.61 27.65 -20.41
CA LEU A 458 29.57 27.02 -21.31
C LEU A 458 28.96 25.74 -21.90
N VAL A 459 28.41 25.82 -23.11
CA VAL A 459 27.90 24.67 -23.85
C VAL A 459 29.02 24.00 -24.64
N SER A 460 29.86 23.17 -24.00
CA SER A 460 30.89 22.41 -24.70
C SER A 460 30.92 20.95 -24.25
N PRO A 461 31.19 19.98 -25.19
CA PRO A 461 31.36 18.59 -24.81
C PRO A 461 32.58 18.43 -23.90
N GLY A 462 32.45 17.60 -22.90
CA GLY A 462 33.59 17.30 -22.01
C GLY A 462 33.97 18.41 -21.02
N ARG A 463 33.14 19.43 -20.83
CA ARG A 463 33.38 20.52 -19.85
C ARG A 463 33.66 20.02 -18.42
N TYR A 464 33.08 18.90 -18.02
CA TYR A 464 33.39 18.29 -16.73
C TYR A 464 34.80 17.71 -16.61
N ARG A 465 35.49 17.49 -17.72
CA ARG A 465 36.91 17.04 -17.70
C ARG A 465 37.87 18.11 -17.16
N GLY A 466 37.44 19.37 -17.24
CA GLY A 466 38.21 20.51 -16.71
C GLY A 466 38.04 20.71 -15.21
N VAL A 467 36.95 20.24 -14.63
CA VAL A 467 36.58 20.51 -13.20
C VAL A 467 37.67 20.06 -12.21
N ALA A 468 38.39 18.99 -12.54
CA ALA A 468 39.51 18.50 -11.72
C ALA A 468 40.69 19.47 -11.64
N LYS A 469 40.83 20.44 -12.59
CA LYS A 469 41.87 21.43 -12.65
C LYS A 469 41.45 22.83 -12.19
N GLU A 470 40.16 22.97 -11.83
CA GLU A 470 39.63 24.25 -11.36
C GLU A 470 40.21 24.62 -9.99
N PHE A 471 40.64 25.87 -9.86
CA PHE A 471 41.11 26.42 -8.61
C PHE A 471 40.41 27.76 -8.31
N PRO A 472 39.83 27.87 -7.09
CA PRO A 472 39.62 26.84 -6.07
C PRO A 472 38.59 25.78 -6.53
N SER A 473 38.63 24.61 -5.89
CA SER A 473 37.67 23.55 -6.20
C SER A 473 36.22 24.02 -5.97
N PRO A 474 35.26 23.58 -6.83
CA PRO A 474 33.85 23.94 -6.65
C PRO A 474 33.21 23.32 -5.43
N ILE A 475 33.78 22.30 -4.80
CA ILE A 475 33.31 21.73 -3.51
C ILE A 475 34.19 22.27 -2.43
N ARG A 476 33.55 22.76 -1.36
CA ARG A 476 34.22 23.32 -0.19
C ARG A 476 33.64 22.70 1.08
N LEU A 477 34.52 22.47 2.07
CA LEU A 477 34.11 22.27 3.45
C LEU A 477 34.07 23.64 4.11
N GLU A 478 32.92 23.97 4.64
CA GLU A 478 32.74 25.14 5.49
C GLU A 478 32.82 24.69 6.96
N TYR A 479 33.83 25.16 7.66
CA TYR A 479 33.99 24.94 9.09
C TYR A 479 33.64 26.23 9.85
N ARG A 480 32.79 26.11 10.84
CA ARG A 480 32.42 27.22 11.71
C ARG A 480 32.69 26.89 13.17
N GLN A 481 33.27 27.87 13.89
CA GLN A 481 33.38 27.81 15.34
C GLN A 481 32.85 29.08 15.98
N SER A 482 32.29 28.96 17.20
CA SER A 482 31.69 30.06 17.93
C SER A 482 32.05 30.02 19.42
N PRO A 483 32.18 31.19 20.08
CA PRO A 483 32.30 31.32 21.51
C PRO A 483 30.99 31.07 22.27
N SER A 484 29.89 30.78 21.55
CA SER A 484 28.57 30.44 22.11
C SER A 484 27.97 29.25 21.37
N PRO A 485 26.96 28.58 21.97
CA PRO A 485 26.24 27.50 21.31
C PRO A 485 25.63 27.94 19.97
N LEU A 486 25.80 27.14 18.93
CA LEU A 486 25.28 27.37 17.58
C LEU A 486 23.83 26.88 17.46
N GLN A 487 22.90 27.71 17.87
CA GLN A 487 21.47 27.42 17.85
C GLN A 487 20.90 27.64 16.45
N THR A 488 20.68 26.55 15.71
CA THR A 488 20.15 26.58 14.33
C THR A 488 18.63 26.77 14.30
N SER A 489 18.12 27.52 13.33
CA SER A 489 16.67 27.75 13.19
C SER A 489 15.94 26.60 12.50
N TYR A 490 16.54 25.98 11.46
CA TYR A 490 15.95 24.88 10.69
C TYR A 490 16.97 24.35 9.66
N PRO A 491 16.93 23.07 9.30
CA PRO A 491 16.47 21.86 9.97
C PRO A 491 17.58 21.16 10.75
N PHE A 492 18.08 21.77 11.80
CA PHE A 492 19.03 21.16 12.74
C PHE A 492 20.49 21.04 12.29
N GLN A 493 20.88 21.68 11.18
CA GLN A 493 22.26 21.68 10.70
C GLN A 493 22.83 23.10 10.73
N VAL A 494 24.09 23.21 11.14
CA VAL A 494 24.81 24.49 11.03
C VAL A 494 25.03 24.81 9.55
N ALA A 495 24.70 26.04 9.16
CA ALA A 495 24.92 26.56 7.80
C ALA A 495 25.61 27.92 7.83
N ALA A 496 25.95 28.47 6.67
CA ALA A 496 26.65 29.76 6.56
C ALA A 496 25.90 30.90 7.25
N ASP A 497 24.57 30.91 7.13
CA ASP A 497 23.68 31.96 7.62
C ASP A 497 22.77 31.49 8.77
N ASP A 498 22.86 30.23 9.21
CA ASP A 498 22.03 29.68 10.29
C ASP A 498 22.88 28.90 11.35
N PRO A 499 22.98 29.43 12.56
CA PRO A 499 22.60 30.76 13.00
C PRO A 499 23.47 31.83 12.37
N SER A 500 22.99 33.08 12.24
CA SER A 500 23.79 34.17 11.67
C SER A 500 25.08 34.38 12.45
N ALA A 501 26.22 34.46 11.76
CA ALA A 501 27.53 34.73 12.38
C ALA A 501 27.61 36.22 12.73
N THR A 502 27.29 36.55 13.98
CA THR A 502 27.20 37.95 14.45
C THR A 502 27.96 38.20 15.75
N LEU A 503 28.37 37.14 16.43
CA LEU A 503 29.05 37.24 17.72
C LEU A 503 30.54 37.50 17.54
N PRO A 504 31.14 38.41 18.32
CA PRO A 504 32.59 38.57 18.37
C PRO A 504 33.26 37.22 18.70
N GLY A 505 34.20 36.79 17.84
CA GLY A 505 34.88 35.49 17.95
C GLY A 505 34.29 34.40 17.03
N ASP A 506 33.09 34.59 16.43
CA ASP A 506 32.60 33.70 15.39
C ASP A 506 33.59 33.66 14.23
N SER A 507 33.92 32.45 13.78
CA SER A 507 34.88 32.22 12.71
C SER A 507 34.34 31.21 11.70
N ILE A 508 34.51 31.49 10.41
CA ILE A 508 34.19 30.59 9.31
C ILE A 508 35.46 30.39 8.46
N VAL A 509 35.84 29.14 8.23
CA VAL A 509 36.95 28.73 7.38
C VAL A 509 36.40 27.85 6.27
N SER A 510 36.65 28.23 5.04
CA SER A 510 36.31 27.43 3.87
C SER A 510 37.58 26.80 3.30
N LEU A 511 37.58 25.46 3.28
CA LEU A 511 38.65 24.69 2.64
C LEU A 511 38.12 23.96 1.41
N ASP A 512 38.91 23.84 0.37
CA ASP A 512 38.57 22.93 -0.72
C ASP A 512 38.82 21.45 -0.33
N THR A 513 38.52 20.53 -1.22
CA THR A 513 38.66 19.09 -0.95
C THR A 513 40.11 18.64 -0.72
N GLN A 514 41.09 19.43 -1.13
CA GLN A 514 42.51 19.18 -0.90
C GLN A 514 43.01 19.76 0.44
N GLY A 515 42.20 20.58 1.10
CA GLY A 515 42.56 21.28 2.34
C GLY A 515 43.17 22.65 2.13
N ARG A 516 43.07 23.23 0.94
CA ARG A 516 43.57 24.58 0.60
C ARG A 516 42.54 25.61 1.08
N LEU A 517 43.04 26.65 1.74
CA LEU A 517 42.22 27.76 2.20
C LEU A 517 41.65 28.56 1.03
N THR A 518 40.34 28.69 0.96
CA THR A 518 39.65 29.48 -0.07
C THR A 518 38.99 30.74 0.50
N ARG A 519 38.51 30.66 1.75
CA ARG A 519 37.92 31.78 2.45
C ARG A 519 38.16 31.68 3.97
N LEU A 520 38.41 32.81 4.58
CA LEU A 520 38.43 33.00 6.02
C LEU A 520 37.55 34.21 6.37
N ARG A 521 36.71 34.07 7.36
CA ARG A 521 35.93 35.18 7.94
C ARG A 521 35.94 35.03 9.45
N VAL A 522 36.31 36.10 10.15
CA VAL A 522 36.28 36.14 11.62
C VAL A 522 35.61 37.42 12.05
N ILE A 523 34.66 37.35 12.94
CA ILE A 523 34.05 38.53 13.57
C ILE A 523 35.01 38.98 14.67
N PRO A 524 35.58 40.19 14.55
CA PRO A 524 36.59 40.66 15.49
C PRO A 524 36.05 40.83 16.88
N LEU A 525 36.87 40.49 17.87
CA LEU A 525 36.57 40.79 19.29
C LEU A 525 36.58 42.31 19.53
N VAL A 526 35.41 42.85 19.80
CA VAL A 526 35.27 44.28 20.17
C VAL A 526 35.61 44.42 21.62
N SER A 527 36.76 45.08 21.93
CA SER A 527 37.13 45.42 23.31
C SER A 527 36.14 46.44 23.88
N SER A 528 35.64 46.17 25.09
CA SER A 528 34.79 47.12 25.85
C SER A 528 35.50 48.40 26.32
N ASN A 529 36.82 48.49 26.16
CA ASN A 529 37.57 49.68 26.49
C ASN A 529 37.62 50.62 25.28
N PRO A 530 37.20 51.90 25.44
CA PRO A 530 37.24 52.86 24.35
C PRO A 530 38.69 53.09 23.89
N VAL A 531 38.81 53.19 22.63
CA VAL A 531 39.95 53.28 21.77
C VAL A 531 40.91 54.42 22.21
N THR A 532 42.01 54.10 22.93
CA THR A 532 43.20 54.94 22.99
C THR A 532 44.39 54.30 22.32
N ALA A 533 44.22 53.13 21.67
CA ALA A 533 45.29 52.52 20.89
C ALA A 533 45.16 53.02 19.43
N ALA A 534 46.21 53.74 18.97
CA ALA A 534 46.44 54.05 17.57
C ALA A 534 46.34 52.77 16.75
N PRO A 535 45.95 52.86 15.47
CA PRO A 535 45.96 51.70 14.58
C PRO A 535 47.30 51.01 14.67
N SER A 536 47.33 49.71 14.94
CA SER A 536 48.58 48.97 14.98
C SER A 536 49.23 49.12 13.59
N GLU A 537 50.35 49.74 13.47
CA GLU A 537 51.15 49.76 12.24
C GLU A 537 51.76 48.36 11.88
N ALA A 538 51.45 47.34 12.73
CA ALA A 538 51.94 46.00 12.50
C ALA A 538 51.32 45.45 11.21
N THR A 539 52.17 45.31 10.21
CA THR A 539 51.82 44.63 8.97
C THR A 539 51.72 43.14 9.26
N TYR A 540 50.56 42.57 9.06
CA TYR A 540 50.34 41.12 9.19
C TYR A 540 51.12 40.37 8.09
N ASP A 541 51.76 39.26 8.43
CA ASP A 541 52.44 38.40 7.46
C ASP A 541 51.43 37.53 6.71
N TRP A 542 51.02 37.99 5.53
CA TRP A 542 50.06 37.29 4.67
C TRP A 542 50.62 35.99 4.09
N GLN A 543 51.94 35.72 4.19
CA GLN A 543 52.56 34.48 3.69
C GLN A 543 51.91 33.23 4.37
N ILE A 544 51.45 33.36 5.60
CA ILE A 544 50.79 32.27 6.35
C ILE A 544 49.48 31.82 5.66
N LEU A 545 48.63 32.76 5.28
CA LEU A 545 47.36 32.44 4.62
C LEU A 545 47.53 32.08 3.15
N PHE A 546 48.50 32.69 2.47
CA PHE A 546 48.88 32.30 1.11
C PHE A 546 49.42 30.87 1.10
N ALA A 547 50.29 30.51 2.03
CA ALA A 547 50.80 29.13 2.16
C ALA A 547 49.67 28.12 2.49
N ALA A 548 48.70 28.51 3.38
CA ALA A 548 47.50 27.68 3.65
C ALA A 548 46.63 27.50 2.40
N SER A 549 46.73 28.36 1.42
CA SER A 549 46.03 28.27 0.11
C SER A 549 46.88 27.59 -0.97
N GLU A 550 48.07 27.10 -0.63
CA GLU A 550 49.09 26.61 -1.59
C GLU A 550 49.48 27.66 -2.64
N LEU A 551 49.37 28.95 -2.29
CA LEU A 551 49.81 30.08 -3.12
C LEU A 551 51.08 30.68 -2.57
N ASN A 552 51.94 31.18 -3.48
CA ASN A 552 53.15 31.92 -3.09
C ASN A 552 52.89 33.42 -3.25
N LEU A 553 52.96 34.19 -2.16
CA LEU A 553 52.69 35.63 -2.16
C LEU A 553 53.60 36.41 -3.13
N ASN A 554 54.81 35.92 -3.38
CA ASN A 554 55.75 36.56 -4.29
C ASN A 554 55.28 36.54 -5.78
N ASP A 555 54.39 35.63 -6.14
CA ASP A 555 53.85 35.52 -7.50
C ASP A 555 52.63 36.47 -7.74
N PHE A 556 52.25 37.21 -6.67
CA PHE A 556 51.10 38.10 -6.65
C PHE A 556 51.53 39.57 -6.53
N LYS A 557 50.89 40.42 -7.33
CA LYS A 557 51.13 41.88 -7.32
C LYS A 557 50.00 42.55 -6.52
N PRO A 558 50.32 43.48 -5.61
CA PRO A 558 49.33 44.25 -4.90
C PRO A 558 48.51 45.13 -5.85
N VAL A 559 47.18 45.13 -5.67
CA VAL A 559 46.22 45.92 -6.46
C VAL A 559 45.20 46.58 -5.51
N ALA A 560 44.42 47.52 -6.02
CA ALA A 560 43.36 48.14 -5.22
C ALA A 560 42.25 47.14 -4.97
N ALA A 561 41.66 47.14 -3.75
CA ALA A 561 40.51 46.32 -3.42
C ALA A 561 39.29 46.85 -4.20
N THR A 562 38.55 45.91 -4.81
CA THR A 562 37.34 46.23 -5.62
C THR A 562 36.04 45.80 -4.96
N TRP A 563 36.12 44.95 -3.96
CA TRP A 563 34.98 44.45 -3.23
C TRP A 563 35.12 44.70 -1.75
N TYR A 564 34.06 45.14 -1.09
CA TYR A 564 34.05 45.49 0.33
C TYR A 564 33.10 44.55 1.06
N PRO A 565 33.66 43.58 1.81
CA PRO A 565 32.81 42.77 2.71
C PRO A 565 32.14 43.65 3.76
N ARG A 566 31.02 43.16 4.27
CA ARG A 566 30.25 43.86 5.32
C ARG A 566 30.85 43.73 6.72
N ASP A 567 31.93 42.98 6.85
CA ASP A 567 32.59 42.73 8.14
C ASP A 567 33.49 43.89 8.58
N PRO A 568 33.56 44.15 9.90
CA PRO A 568 34.42 45.23 10.41
C PRO A 568 35.89 44.91 10.12
N MET A 569 36.57 45.86 9.43
CA MET A 569 38.02 45.80 9.17
C MET A 569 38.60 47.20 9.10
N ASP A 570 39.85 47.34 9.55
CA ASP A 570 40.58 48.62 9.57
C ASP A 570 41.51 48.77 8.36
N GLN A 571 42.04 47.67 7.80
CA GLN A 571 42.86 47.69 6.60
C GLN A 571 42.37 46.61 5.62
N GLN A 572 42.51 46.95 4.31
CA GLN A 572 42.18 46.04 3.23
C GLN A 572 43.35 45.90 2.29
N PHE A 573 43.49 44.68 1.80
CA PHE A 573 44.58 44.29 0.90
C PHE A 573 43.96 43.50 -0.26
N ALA A 574 44.58 43.66 -1.47
CA ALA A 574 44.23 42.84 -2.59
C ALA A 574 45.48 42.57 -3.44
N TRP A 575 45.49 41.39 -4.03
CA TRP A 575 46.59 40.97 -4.92
C TRP A 575 46.02 40.27 -6.14
N GLU A 576 46.71 40.39 -7.27
CA GLU A 576 46.45 39.66 -8.50
C GLU A 576 47.68 38.88 -8.91
N GLY A 577 47.49 37.64 -9.33
CA GLY A 577 48.54 36.73 -9.78
C GLY A 577 47.98 35.63 -10.66
N GLN A 578 48.82 34.65 -10.94
CA GLN A 578 48.44 33.47 -11.72
C GLN A 578 48.80 32.20 -10.95
N HIS A 579 47.91 31.23 -10.99
CA HIS A 579 48.13 29.88 -10.47
C HIS A 579 47.68 28.88 -11.55
N ASP A 580 48.58 27.99 -11.98
CA ASP A 580 48.34 27.00 -13.05
C ASP A 580 47.74 27.60 -14.36
N GLY A 581 48.15 28.84 -14.70
CA GLY A 581 47.69 29.54 -15.90
C GLY A 581 46.32 30.21 -15.75
N GLN A 582 45.69 30.16 -14.57
CA GLN A 582 44.44 30.85 -14.23
C GLN A 582 44.76 32.18 -13.53
N ALA A 583 44.09 33.25 -13.92
CA ALA A 583 44.19 34.52 -13.23
C ALA A 583 43.45 34.46 -11.92
N ILE A 584 44.09 34.73 -10.81
CA ILE A 584 43.53 34.69 -9.47
C ILE A 584 43.66 36.08 -8.85
N ARG A 585 42.64 36.47 -8.15
CA ARG A 585 42.60 37.63 -7.30
C ARG A 585 42.33 37.21 -5.84
N VAL A 586 43.18 37.71 -4.94
CA VAL A 586 43.02 37.48 -3.51
C VAL A 586 42.68 38.80 -2.85
N GLN A 587 41.71 38.82 -1.97
CA GLN A 587 41.41 39.97 -1.10
C GLN A 587 41.45 39.56 0.36
N ALA A 588 41.95 40.44 1.17
CA ALA A 588 42.09 40.22 2.59
C ALA A 588 41.92 41.51 3.41
N GLY A 589 41.70 41.33 4.72
CA GLY A 589 41.56 42.44 5.63
C GLY A 589 41.97 42.12 7.04
N THR A 590 42.45 43.15 7.72
CA THR A 590 42.80 43.06 9.16
C THR A 590 41.88 43.93 10.02
N TYR A 591 41.83 43.55 11.29
CA TYR A 591 41.26 44.38 12.35
C TYR A 591 42.25 44.38 13.51
N ARG A 592 42.78 45.59 13.83
CA ARG A 592 43.85 45.76 14.84
C ARG A 592 45.05 44.82 14.65
N GLY A 593 45.49 44.70 13.40
CA GLY A 593 46.66 43.87 13.05
C GLY A 593 46.43 42.34 13.00
N LYS A 594 45.19 41.86 13.32
CA LYS A 594 44.83 40.45 13.15
C LYS A 594 44.05 40.26 11.86
N PRO A 595 44.25 39.15 11.12
CA PRO A 595 43.50 38.89 9.90
C PRO A 595 42.06 38.49 10.29
N VAL A 596 41.09 39.17 9.70
CA VAL A 596 39.65 38.92 9.91
C VAL A 596 38.97 38.47 8.64
N PHE A 597 39.61 38.71 7.52
CA PHE A 597 39.07 38.36 6.21
C PHE A 597 40.18 37.91 5.27
N PHE A 598 39.94 36.85 4.52
CA PHE A 598 40.74 36.39 3.41
C PHE A 598 39.84 35.65 2.42
N GLN A 599 39.92 35.95 1.15
CA GLN A 599 39.13 35.27 0.13
C GLN A 599 39.84 35.24 -1.20
N ILE A 600 39.88 34.08 -1.82
CA ILE A 600 40.24 33.91 -3.21
C ILE A 600 39.01 34.21 -4.05
N LEU A 601 39.10 35.18 -4.93
CA LEU A 601 38.03 35.57 -5.85
C LEU A 601 38.22 34.83 -7.19
N GLU A 602 37.23 34.07 -7.51
CA GLU A 602 37.16 33.29 -8.73
C GLU A 602 36.95 34.22 -9.96
N SER A 603 37.56 33.91 -11.11
CA SER A 603 37.44 34.66 -12.34
C SER A 603 36.02 34.76 -12.89
N TRP A 604 35.22 33.74 -12.65
CA TRP A 604 33.81 33.66 -13.14
C TRP A 604 32.83 34.51 -12.32
N ARG A 605 33.18 34.97 -11.14
CA ARG A 605 32.24 35.71 -10.26
C ARG A 605 31.80 37.07 -10.83
N ASN A 606 32.61 37.66 -11.71
CA ASN A 606 32.26 38.89 -12.36
C ASN A 606 31.38 38.74 -13.60
N GLU A 607 31.20 37.52 -14.11
CA GLU A 607 30.46 37.23 -15.33
C GLU A 607 29.03 36.74 -15.09
N ILE A 608 28.54 36.75 -13.83
CA ILE A 608 27.18 36.25 -13.48
C ILE A 608 26.16 37.28 -13.97
N PRO A 609 25.43 36.98 -15.07
CA PRO A 609 24.31 37.86 -15.46
C PRO A 609 23.21 37.80 -14.40
N PRO A 610 22.44 38.88 -14.20
CA PRO A 610 21.36 38.93 -13.25
C PRO A 610 20.13 38.08 -13.62
N VAL A 611 20.33 36.94 -14.28
CA VAL A 611 19.30 36.08 -14.87
C VAL A 611 18.51 35.28 -13.82
N TYR A 612 18.83 35.41 -12.54
CA TYR A 612 18.25 34.57 -11.48
C TYR A 612 16.77 34.85 -11.15
N ASN A 613 16.16 35.92 -11.68
CA ASN A 613 14.83 36.34 -11.24
C ASN A 613 13.63 35.87 -12.09
N GLU A 614 13.78 35.54 -13.36
CA GLU A 614 12.62 35.17 -14.21
C GLU A 614 12.14 33.73 -14.01
N SER A 615 13.05 32.78 -13.74
CA SER A 615 12.68 31.40 -13.46
C SER A 615 12.00 31.21 -12.09
N LEU A 616 12.30 32.08 -11.13
CA LEU A 616 11.70 32.07 -9.78
C LEU A 616 10.17 32.28 -9.78
N GLY A 617 9.63 33.03 -10.74
CA GLY A 617 8.18 33.28 -10.84
C GLY A 617 7.40 32.01 -11.20
N ALA A 618 7.82 31.29 -12.23
CA ALA A 618 7.22 30.03 -12.66
C ALA A 618 7.40 28.93 -11.60
N TYR A 619 8.58 28.80 -11.02
CA TYR A 619 8.87 27.87 -9.94
C TYR A 619 7.99 28.11 -8.70
N ARG A 620 7.84 29.37 -8.26
CA ARG A 620 6.96 29.72 -7.14
C ARG A 620 5.49 29.45 -7.44
N PHE A 621 5.06 29.66 -8.68
CA PHE A 621 3.69 29.35 -9.10
C PHE A 621 3.44 27.83 -9.04
N VAL A 622 4.33 27.02 -9.64
CA VAL A 622 4.23 25.55 -9.65
C VAL A 622 4.26 25.00 -8.22
N ASN A 623 5.16 25.49 -7.36
CA ASN A 623 5.21 25.08 -5.96
C ASN A 623 3.95 25.43 -5.18
N ARG A 624 3.39 26.63 -5.37
CA ARG A 624 2.11 26.99 -4.73
C ARG A 624 0.97 26.10 -5.21
N MET A 625 0.91 25.81 -6.51
CA MET A 625 -0.08 24.90 -7.07
C MET A 625 0.06 23.49 -6.50
N ASN A 626 1.29 22.95 -6.44
CA ASN A 626 1.57 21.64 -5.85
C ASN A 626 1.18 21.58 -4.37
N LEU A 627 1.52 22.62 -3.59
CA LEU A 627 1.15 22.70 -2.18
C LEU A 627 -0.37 22.74 -2.00
N THR A 628 -1.07 23.52 -2.83
CA THR A 628 -2.54 23.62 -2.78
C THR A 628 -3.19 22.29 -3.14
N LEU A 629 -2.68 21.60 -4.19
CA LEU A 629 -3.17 20.29 -4.59
C LEU A 629 -2.91 19.25 -3.50
N ALA A 630 -1.70 19.20 -2.95
CA ALA A 630 -1.32 18.28 -1.88
C ALA A 630 -2.20 18.49 -0.64
N SER A 631 -2.43 19.75 -0.24
CA SER A 631 -3.28 20.08 0.89
C SER A 631 -4.74 19.68 0.66
N SER A 632 -5.26 19.90 -0.56
CA SER A 632 -6.62 19.49 -0.93
C SER A 632 -6.79 17.98 -0.91
N LEU A 633 -5.80 17.24 -1.44
CA LEU A 633 -5.79 15.78 -1.40
C LEU A 633 -5.68 15.26 0.04
N PHE A 634 -4.90 15.92 0.88
CA PHE A 634 -4.78 15.56 2.29
C PHE A 634 -6.09 15.75 3.05
N CYS A 635 -6.79 16.89 2.86
CA CYS A 635 -8.10 17.12 3.45
C CYS A 635 -9.14 16.08 2.99
N LEU A 636 -9.13 15.73 1.69
CA LEU A 636 -9.98 14.68 1.14
C LEU A 636 -9.66 13.31 1.77
N ALA A 637 -8.38 12.97 1.86
CA ALA A 637 -7.93 11.72 2.48
C ALA A 637 -8.34 11.64 3.95
N GLY A 638 -8.18 12.71 4.71
CA GLY A 638 -8.63 12.80 6.11
C GLY A 638 -10.13 12.62 6.27
N PHE A 639 -10.93 13.26 5.40
CA PHE A 639 -12.38 13.06 5.38
C PHE A 639 -12.76 11.60 5.07
N LEU A 640 -12.12 11.00 4.07
CA LEU A 640 -12.36 9.60 3.71
C LEU A 640 -11.91 8.66 4.83
N ALA A 641 -10.78 8.91 5.48
CA ALA A 641 -10.29 8.14 6.62
C ALA A 641 -11.31 8.18 7.78
N PHE A 642 -11.74 9.36 8.17
CA PHE A 642 -12.76 9.53 9.21
C PHE A 642 -14.05 8.77 8.90
N ARG A 643 -14.54 8.87 7.65
CA ARG A 643 -15.72 8.14 7.18
C ARG A 643 -15.50 6.63 7.24
N ASN A 644 -14.37 6.13 6.75
CA ASN A 644 -14.07 4.71 6.69
C ASN A 644 -13.89 4.10 8.09
N ILE A 645 -13.25 4.84 9.02
CA ILE A 645 -13.12 4.43 10.43
C ILE A 645 -14.50 4.29 11.06
N ARG A 646 -15.38 5.29 10.89
CA ARG A 646 -16.75 5.22 11.41
C ARG A 646 -17.57 4.05 10.85
N MET A 647 -17.28 3.63 9.63
CA MET A 647 -17.93 2.48 8.99
C MET A 647 -17.27 1.13 9.30
N GLY A 648 -16.22 1.10 10.15
CA GLY A 648 -15.48 -0.12 10.49
C GLY A 648 -14.74 -0.78 9.31
N ARG A 649 -14.41 -0.02 8.26
CA ARG A 649 -13.84 -0.55 7.01
C ARG A 649 -12.32 -0.38 6.90
N SER A 650 -11.70 0.40 7.79
CA SER A 650 -10.29 0.76 7.72
C SER A 650 -9.39 -0.27 8.39
N ASP A 651 -8.22 -0.52 7.78
CA ASP A 651 -7.14 -1.28 8.39
C ASP A 651 -6.33 -0.39 9.37
N LEU A 652 -6.84 -0.25 10.59
CA LEU A 652 -6.18 0.54 11.64
C LEU A 652 -4.80 0.00 12.01
N ARG A 653 -4.61 -1.33 11.96
CA ARG A 653 -3.33 -1.97 12.33
C ARG A 653 -2.25 -1.66 11.30
N GLY A 654 -2.56 -1.79 10.01
CA GLY A 654 -1.66 -1.43 8.92
C GLY A 654 -1.33 0.07 8.91
N GLY A 655 -2.35 0.92 9.11
CA GLY A 655 -2.15 2.37 9.23
C GLY A 655 -1.21 2.75 10.37
N LEU A 656 -1.40 2.19 11.56
CA LEU A 656 -0.56 2.46 12.74
C LEU A 656 0.87 1.95 12.55
N ARG A 657 1.06 0.74 12.00
CA ARG A 657 2.40 0.17 11.73
C ARG A 657 3.19 1.02 10.75
N GLY A 658 2.55 1.44 9.65
CA GLY A 658 3.20 2.30 8.67
C GLY A 658 3.55 3.68 9.24
N SER A 659 2.64 4.29 10.01
CA SER A 659 2.91 5.57 10.70
C SER A 659 4.07 5.44 11.70
N ALA A 660 4.11 4.36 12.47
CA ALA A 660 5.20 4.10 13.42
C ALA A 660 6.55 3.90 12.71
N LEU A 661 6.55 3.17 11.58
CA LEU A 661 7.77 2.99 10.77
C LEU A 661 8.31 4.33 10.28
N LEU A 662 7.46 5.19 9.71
CA LEU A 662 7.85 6.50 9.20
C LEU A 662 8.27 7.45 10.33
N PHE A 663 7.57 7.40 11.47
CA PHE A 663 7.93 8.15 12.66
C PHE A 663 9.35 7.79 13.14
N ILE A 664 9.62 6.49 13.28
CA ILE A 664 10.93 6.00 13.74
C ILE A 664 12.02 6.36 12.72
N ALA A 665 11.75 6.17 11.42
CA ALA A 665 12.72 6.47 10.37
C ALA A 665 13.12 7.95 10.36
N LEU A 666 12.14 8.86 10.48
CA LEU A 666 12.41 10.29 10.50
C LEU A 666 13.07 10.73 11.82
N LEU A 667 12.66 10.13 12.95
CA LEU A 667 13.29 10.40 14.23
C LEU A 667 14.78 10.00 14.22
N ILE A 668 15.11 8.82 13.66
CA ILE A 668 16.51 8.38 13.49
C ILE A 668 17.27 9.41 12.64
N TRP A 669 16.70 9.87 11.54
CA TRP A 669 17.32 10.89 10.69
C TRP A 669 17.58 12.18 11.47
N ILE A 670 16.58 12.69 12.20
CA ILE A 670 16.71 13.92 12.99
C ILE A 670 17.82 13.75 14.03
N VAL A 671 17.79 12.67 14.82
CA VAL A 671 18.78 12.43 15.88
C VAL A 671 20.21 12.33 15.33
N LEU A 672 20.41 11.67 14.19
CA LEU A 672 21.73 11.44 13.62
C LEU A 672 22.27 12.62 12.79
N ASN A 673 21.39 13.50 12.32
CA ASN A 673 21.81 14.63 11.47
C ASN A 673 21.72 15.98 12.16
N SER A 674 21.14 16.06 13.36
CA SER A 674 21.01 17.32 14.07
C SER A 674 22.30 17.72 14.76
N HIS A 675 22.60 19.00 14.67
CA HIS A 675 23.62 19.64 15.51
C HIS A 675 23.01 19.92 16.90
N TRP A 676 23.70 19.49 17.96
CA TRP A 676 23.27 19.67 19.34
C TRP A 676 24.02 20.83 19.98
N ALA A 677 23.37 21.95 20.17
CA ALA A 677 23.99 23.18 20.69
C ALA A 677 24.27 23.22 22.21
N GLY A 678 23.92 22.16 22.96
CA GLY A 678 24.17 22.07 24.41
C GLY A 678 23.36 22.99 25.30
N ASP A 679 22.42 23.77 24.78
CA ASP A 679 21.54 24.66 25.53
C ASP A 679 20.22 23.96 25.89
N ALA A 680 19.80 24.05 27.15
CA ALA A 680 18.59 23.39 27.63
C ALA A 680 17.29 23.98 27.04
N ALA A 681 17.23 25.30 26.81
CA ALA A 681 16.07 25.94 26.21
C ALA A 681 15.92 25.56 24.75
N TRP A 682 17.03 25.61 23.99
CA TRP A 682 17.06 25.13 22.59
C TRP A 682 16.80 23.63 22.52
N GLY A 683 17.29 22.84 23.48
CA GLY A 683 17.02 21.41 23.59
C GLY A 683 15.52 21.10 23.69
N TRP A 684 14.74 21.91 24.40
CA TRP A 684 13.29 21.77 24.48
C TRP A 684 12.59 22.01 23.14
N GLU A 685 12.95 23.10 22.43
CA GLU A 685 12.43 23.41 21.08
C GLU A 685 12.80 22.31 20.08
N TRP A 686 14.04 21.82 20.14
CA TRP A 686 14.50 20.70 19.33
C TRP A 686 13.65 19.44 19.55
N TRP A 687 13.39 19.07 20.82
CA TRP A 687 12.55 17.91 21.14
C TRP A 687 11.12 18.06 20.64
N GLN A 688 10.54 19.25 20.76
CA GLN A 688 9.21 19.51 20.22
C GLN A 688 9.17 19.25 18.70
N LEU A 689 10.14 19.78 17.97
CA LEU A 689 10.20 19.62 16.52
C LEU A 689 10.58 18.19 16.13
N ALA A 690 11.51 17.55 16.86
CA ALA A 690 11.91 16.16 16.66
C ALA A 690 10.78 15.15 16.85
N VAL A 691 9.75 15.49 17.62
CA VAL A 691 8.53 14.66 17.76
C VAL A 691 7.43 15.12 16.82
N ALA A 692 7.20 16.44 16.69
CA ALA A 692 6.09 16.97 15.90
C ALA A 692 6.20 16.66 14.40
N LEU A 693 7.42 16.76 13.84
CA LEU A 693 7.64 16.52 12.41
C LEU A 693 7.42 15.03 12.06
N PRO A 694 8.04 14.05 12.75
CA PRO A 694 7.73 12.63 12.51
C PRO A 694 6.27 12.27 12.77
N ALA A 695 5.64 12.83 13.80
CA ALA A 695 4.23 12.60 14.08
C ALA A 695 3.34 13.15 12.96
N GLY A 696 3.66 14.33 12.42
CA GLY A 696 2.98 14.93 11.27
C GLY A 696 3.04 14.06 10.01
N ILE A 697 4.23 13.54 9.68
CA ILE A 697 4.43 12.62 8.55
C ILE A 697 3.69 11.29 8.77
N GLY A 698 3.77 10.73 9.98
CA GLY A 698 3.02 9.52 10.34
C GLY A 698 1.50 9.73 10.24
N PHE A 699 0.99 10.88 10.70
CA PHE A 699 -0.42 11.26 10.58
C PHE A 699 -0.85 11.45 9.12
N GLN A 700 -0.02 12.09 8.30
CA GLN A 700 -0.26 12.24 6.86
C GLN A 700 -0.38 10.88 6.18
N TYR A 701 0.55 9.96 6.46
CA TYR A 701 0.49 8.59 5.96
C TYR A 701 -0.80 7.89 6.39
N ALA A 702 -1.14 7.95 7.70
CA ALA A 702 -2.36 7.33 8.22
C ALA A 702 -3.62 7.87 7.53
N ALA A 703 -3.73 9.17 7.35
CA ALA A 703 -4.88 9.80 6.70
C ALA A 703 -5.07 9.26 5.26
N PHE A 704 -4.01 9.21 4.46
CA PHE A 704 -4.06 8.67 3.11
C PHE A 704 -4.33 7.16 3.09
N TYR A 705 -3.63 6.39 3.93
CA TYR A 705 -3.78 4.94 3.97
C TYR A 705 -5.20 4.54 4.36
N LEU A 706 -5.69 5.01 5.52
CA LEU A 706 -7.03 4.69 6.02
C LEU A 706 -8.16 5.25 5.14
N GLY A 707 -7.88 6.35 4.42
CA GLY A 707 -8.81 6.94 3.47
C GLY A 707 -8.95 6.14 2.17
N LEU A 708 -7.86 5.64 1.62
CA LEU A 708 -7.82 5.08 0.26
C LEU A 708 -7.80 3.55 0.22
N GLU A 709 -7.13 2.90 1.17
CA GLU A 709 -6.91 1.46 1.21
C GLU A 709 -8.22 0.64 1.11
N PRO A 710 -9.33 0.97 1.83
CA PRO A 710 -10.58 0.21 1.71
C PRO A 710 -11.19 0.24 0.31
N TYR A 711 -10.98 1.33 -0.43
CA TYR A 711 -11.46 1.43 -1.80
C TYR A 711 -10.68 0.54 -2.76
N PHE A 712 -9.37 0.44 -2.58
CA PHE A 712 -8.53 -0.45 -3.39
C PHE A 712 -8.79 -1.91 -3.09
N ARG A 713 -8.98 -2.29 -1.83
CA ARG A 713 -9.40 -3.66 -1.48
C ARG A 713 -10.67 -4.09 -2.21
N ARG A 714 -11.57 -3.14 -2.46
CA ARG A 714 -12.83 -3.40 -3.16
C ARG A 714 -12.70 -3.37 -4.68
N THR A 715 -11.90 -2.47 -5.25
CA THR A 715 -11.90 -2.17 -6.70
C THR A 715 -10.72 -2.75 -7.45
N TRP A 716 -9.58 -2.85 -6.77
CA TRP A 716 -8.32 -3.32 -7.37
C TRP A 716 -7.39 -3.92 -6.31
N PRO A 717 -7.80 -5.01 -5.65
CA PRO A 717 -7.06 -5.60 -4.52
C PRO A 717 -5.67 -6.10 -4.89
N GLU A 718 -5.41 -6.45 -6.15
CA GLU A 718 -4.13 -6.95 -6.62
C GLU A 718 -2.97 -5.97 -6.32
N LEU A 719 -3.27 -4.65 -6.27
CA LEU A 719 -2.27 -3.63 -5.92
C LEU A 719 -1.81 -3.70 -4.45
N LEU A 720 -2.58 -4.39 -3.60
CA LEU A 720 -2.34 -4.43 -2.16
C LEU A 720 -2.03 -5.83 -1.61
N ILE A 721 -2.05 -6.91 -2.41
CA ILE A 721 -1.91 -8.27 -1.91
C ILE A 721 -0.56 -8.48 -1.22
N SER A 722 0.55 -8.21 -1.91
CA SER A 722 1.90 -8.33 -1.35
C SER A 722 2.14 -7.38 -0.18
N TRP A 723 1.57 -6.18 -0.25
CA TRP A 723 1.57 -5.19 0.82
C TRP A 723 0.86 -5.70 2.08
N SER A 724 -0.37 -6.21 1.93
CA SER A 724 -1.16 -6.76 3.04
C SER A 724 -0.49 -7.99 3.67
N ARG A 725 0.13 -8.87 2.86
CA ARG A 725 0.91 -10.02 3.34
C ARG A 725 2.12 -9.58 4.16
N ALA A 726 2.86 -8.59 3.67
CA ALA A 726 4.01 -8.05 4.39
C ALA A 726 3.59 -7.46 5.76
N TRP A 727 2.49 -6.69 5.80
CA TRP A 727 1.95 -6.16 7.07
C TRP A 727 1.36 -7.22 7.99
N ALA A 728 0.82 -8.31 7.45
CA ALA A 728 0.36 -9.46 8.24
C ALA A 728 1.52 -10.30 8.83
N GLY A 729 2.78 -10.00 8.44
CA GLY A 729 3.97 -10.73 8.89
C GLY A 729 4.34 -11.92 7.99
N ASP A 730 3.62 -12.14 6.90
CA ASP A 730 3.91 -13.19 5.91
C ASP A 730 4.96 -12.70 4.89
N ILE A 731 6.10 -12.27 5.41
CA ILE A 731 7.22 -11.79 4.60
C ILE A 731 7.93 -12.91 3.83
N ARG A 732 7.70 -14.18 4.19
CA ARG A 732 8.28 -15.36 3.49
C ARG A 732 7.43 -15.82 2.31
N ASN A 733 6.43 -15.08 1.94
CA ASN A 733 5.55 -15.42 0.82
C ASN A 733 6.24 -15.19 -0.53
N PRO A 734 6.19 -16.15 -1.48
CA PRO A 734 6.83 -16.03 -2.79
C PRO A 734 6.41 -14.80 -3.58
N LEU A 735 5.14 -14.35 -3.45
CA LEU A 735 4.65 -13.13 -4.10
C LEU A 735 5.34 -11.87 -3.54
N VAL A 736 5.54 -11.80 -2.22
CA VAL A 736 6.28 -10.71 -1.57
C VAL A 736 7.71 -10.68 -2.08
N GLY A 737 8.37 -11.86 -2.15
CA GLY A 737 9.72 -11.99 -2.70
C GLY A 737 9.83 -11.53 -4.15
N ARG A 738 8.86 -11.91 -4.99
CA ARG A 738 8.78 -11.47 -6.40
C ARG A 738 8.69 -9.95 -6.52
N ASP A 739 7.76 -9.35 -5.77
CA ASP A 739 7.52 -7.91 -5.87
C ASP A 739 8.68 -7.09 -5.32
N VAL A 740 9.37 -7.59 -4.28
CA VAL A 740 10.63 -7.02 -3.80
C VAL A 740 11.73 -7.13 -4.87
N LEU A 741 11.95 -8.30 -5.46
CA LEU A 741 13.00 -8.50 -6.46
C LEU A 741 12.78 -7.65 -7.71
N MET A 742 11.55 -7.59 -8.20
CA MET A 742 11.16 -6.73 -9.33
C MET A 742 11.27 -5.25 -8.98
N GLY A 743 10.90 -4.86 -7.76
CA GLY A 743 11.11 -3.51 -7.24
C GLY A 743 12.59 -3.11 -7.28
N VAL A 744 13.50 -3.99 -6.83
CA VAL A 744 14.96 -3.74 -6.91
C VAL A 744 15.41 -3.58 -8.37
N LEU A 745 14.97 -4.44 -9.28
CA LEU A 745 15.30 -4.33 -10.70
C LEU A 745 14.88 -2.98 -11.29
N ILE A 746 13.64 -2.58 -11.01
CA ILE A 746 13.09 -1.32 -11.53
C ILE A 746 13.80 -0.12 -10.88
N GLY A 747 14.04 -0.17 -9.58
CA GLY A 747 14.75 0.90 -8.85
C GLY A 747 16.19 1.08 -9.32
N THR A 748 16.94 0.00 -9.51
CA THR A 748 18.31 0.05 -10.04
C THR A 748 18.34 0.55 -11.48
N THR A 749 17.34 0.19 -12.30
CA THR A 749 17.21 0.69 -13.68
C THR A 749 16.88 2.18 -13.69
N ALA A 750 15.93 2.62 -12.87
CA ALA A 750 15.56 4.02 -12.76
C ALA A 750 16.73 4.90 -12.28
N ALA A 751 17.46 4.43 -11.27
CA ALA A 751 18.67 5.11 -10.78
C ALA A 751 19.71 5.26 -11.89
N GLY A 752 19.97 4.19 -12.67
CA GLY A 752 20.88 4.22 -13.81
C GLY A 752 20.44 5.19 -14.90
N LEU A 753 19.15 5.29 -15.20
CA LEU A 753 18.61 6.24 -16.15
C LEU A 753 18.79 7.70 -15.68
N PHE A 754 18.56 7.98 -14.40
CA PHE A 754 18.80 9.30 -13.83
C PHE A 754 20.29 9.65 -13.84
N GLN A 755 21.17 8.73 -13.44
CA GLN A 755 22.61 8.95 -13.49
C GLN A 755 23.13 9.09 -14.93
N PHE A 756 22.56 8.33 -15.88
CA PHE A 756 22.88 8.52 -17.31
C PHE A 756 22.49 9.92 -17.78
N GLN A 757 21.33 10.42 -17.37
CA GLN A 757 20.88 11.77 -17.66
C GLN A 757 21.85 12.84 -17.09
N GLU A 758 22.30 12.65 -15.86
CA GLU A 758 23.28 13.52 -15.19
C GLU A 758 24.67 13.40 -15.83
N ALA A 759 25.06 12.22 -16.33
CA ALA A 759 26.33 11.97 -17.00
C ALA A 759 26.32 12.34 -18.50
N ALA A 760 25.17 12.49 -19.14
CA ALA A 760 25.04 12.75 -20.57
C ALA A 760 25.88 13.93 -21.07
N PRO A 761 26.01 15.07 -20.33
CA PRO A 761 26.88 16.17 -20.72
C PRO A 761 28.37 15.82 -20.76
N TYR A 762 28.80 14.73 -20.16
CA TYR A 762 30.18 14.24 -20.26
C TYR A 762 30.51 13.76 -21.67
N TRP A 763 29.50 13.22 -22.39
CA TRP A 763 29.65 12.67 -23.73
C TRP A 763 29.04 13.52 -24.84
N PHE A 764 27.98 14.27 -24.53
CA PHE A 764 27.17 15.00 -25.49
C PHE A 764 27.17 16.51 -25.22
N SER A 765 27.05 17.33 -26.25
CA SER A 765 26.88 18.78 -26.14
C SER A 765 25.46 19.16 -25.75
N ILE A 766 24.99 18.67 -24.62
CA ILE A 766 23.66 18.94 -24.08
C ILE A 766 23.81 19.97 -22.96
N ARG A 767 22.91 20.95 -22.88
CA ARG A 767 22.82 21.81 -21.68
C ARG A 767 22.55 20.94 -20.48
N SER A 768 23.43 21.02 -19.51
CA SER A 768 23.41 20.11 -18.38
C SER A 768 22.38 20.49 -17.35
N VAL A 769 21.92 19.45 -16.69
CA VAL A 769 21.49 19.50 -15.29
C VAL A 769 22.76 19.69 -14.45
N THR A 770 22.67 20.47 -13.39
CA THR A 770 23.72 20.59 -12.38
C THR A 770 24.18 19.20 -11.97
N PRO A 771 25.49 18.84 -12.07
CA PRO A 771 25.94 17.54 -11.58
C PRO A 771 25.50 17.36 -10.14
N ALA A 772 24.99 16.19 -9.83
CA ALA A 772 24.55 15.92 -8.49
C ALA A 772 25.76 15.97 -7.54
N PHE A 773 25.64 16.74 -6.49
CA PHE A 773 26.51 16.68 -5.32
C PHE A 773 25.72 16.05 -4.18
N ARG A 774 26.08 14.82 -3.84
CA ARG A 774 25.38 14.06 -2.83
C ARG A 774 26.38 13.22 -2.08
N VAL A 775 26.72 13.67 -0.90
CA VAL A 775 27.57 12.92 0.01
C VAL A 775 27.21 13.29 1.44
N ASP A 776 27.05 12.27 2.25
CA ASP A 776 26.92 12.46 3.69
C ASP A 776 28.31 12.69 4.28
N PRO A 777 28.47 13.71 5.14
CA PRO A 777 29.80 14.10 5.63
C PRO A 777 30.39 13.10 6.62
N ASN A 778 29.57 12.22 7.19
CA ASN A 778 30.01 11.20 8.18
C ASN A 778 29.05 10.00 8.20
N LEU A 779 29.41 8.96 8.95
CA LEU A 779 28.62 7.73 9.06
C LEU A 779 27.23 7.95 9.70
N ALA A 780 27.09 8.86 10.66
CA ALA A 780 25.80 9.15 11.28
C ALA A 780 24.84 9.78 10.29
N ALA A 781 25.30 10.78 9.52
CA ALA A 781 24.52 11.41 8.47
C ALA A 781 24.12 10.38 7.39
N PHE A 782 25.04 9.49 7.00
CA PHE A 782 24.77 8.42 6.04
C PHE A 782 23.66 7.46 6.50
N ILE A 783 23.74 6.94 7.75
CA ILE A 783 22.71 6.07 8.32
C ILE A 783 21.36 6.81 8.42
N GLY A 784 21.40 8.07 8.86
CA GLY A 784 20.23 8.93 8.91
C GLY A 784 19.61 9.12 7.52
N GLY A 785 20.43 9.38 6.51
CA GLY A 785 20.01 9.52 5.12
C GLY A 785 19.33 8.27 4.56
N LEU A 786 19.89 7.09 4.80
CA LEU A 786 19.26 5.80 4.44
C LEU A 786 17.92 5.59 5.16
N SER A 787 17.82 6.01 6.43
CA SER A 787 16.58 5.93 7.20
C SER A 787 15.51 6.87 6.65
N ALA A 788 15.84 8.14 6.38
CA ALA A 788 14.94 9.12 5.77
C ALA A 788 14.50 8.71 4.36
N GLY A 789 15.35 7.99 3.64
CA GLY A 789 15.08 7.46 2.31
C GLY A 789 13.83 6.57 2.23
N ILE A 790 13.33 6.06 3.35
CA ILE A 790 12.08 5.27 3.43
C ILE A 790 10.85 6.17 3.25
N ILE A 791 10.89 7.43 3.65
CA ILE A 791 9.74 8.32 3.77
C ILE A 791 9.10 8.61 2.39
N ASN A 792 9.89 9.12 1.46
CA ASN A 792 9.41 9.47 0.13
C ASN A 792 8.82 8.28 -0.64
N PRO A 793 9.42 7.08 -0.66
CA PRO A 793 8.83 5.89 -1.25
C PRO A 793 7.42 5.56 -0.72
N PHE A 794 7.23 5.61 0.59
CA PHE A 794 5.91 5.36 1.19
C PHE A 794 4.88 6.42 0.80
N LEU A 795 5.24 7.70 0.89
CA LEU A 795 4.33 8.80 0.52
C LEU A 795 4.01 8.80 -0.98
N ASN A 796 4.97 8.52 -1.83
CA ASN A 796 4.77 8.47 -3.29
C ASN A 796 3.99 7.23 -3.74
N ALA A 797 4.19 6.07 -3.11
CA ALA A 797 3.37 4.89 -3.36
C ALA A 797 1.89 5.16 -3.07
N ILE A 798 1.60 5.75 -1.90
CA ILE A 798 0.24 6.15 -1.52
C ILE A 798 -0.29 7.28 -2.40
N GLY A 799 0.55 8.25 -2.76
CA GLY A 799 0.22 9.32 -3.70
C GLY A 799 -0.18 8.77 -5.06
N SER A 800 0.54 7.79 -5.58
CA SER A 800 0.18 7.09 -6.82
C SER A 800 -1.17 6.39 -6.72
N LEU A 801 -1.45 5.74 -5.58
CA LEU A 801 -2.77 5.18 -5.31
C LEU A 801 -3.85 6.27 -5.25
N ALA A 802 -3.58 7.43 -4.64
CA ALA A 802 -4.54 8.54 -4.60
C ALA A 802 -4.91 9.03 -6.00
N VAL A 803 -3.93 9.13 -6.90
CA VAL A 803 -4.17 9.48 -8.31
C VAL A 803 -5.01 8.43 -9.00
N ILE A 804 -4.68 7.15 -8.85
CA ILE A 804 -5.46 6.04 -9.40
C ILE A 804 -6.91 6.13 -8.90
N PHE A 805 -7.09 6.37 -7.61
CA PHE A 805 -8.42 6.50 -7.01
C PHE A 805 -9.24 7.62 -7.65
N VAL A 806 -8.68 8.84 -7.73
CA VAL A 806 -9.36 9.99 -8.32
C VAL A 806 -9.71 9.71 -9.79
N MET A 807 -8.75 9.22 -10.57
CA MET A 807 -8.94 8.92 -11.98
C MET A 807 -10.00 7.81 -12.20
N LEU A 808 -10.00 6.75 -11.38
CA LEU A 808 -11.03 5.71 -11.42
C LEU A 808 -12.42 6.24 -11.06
N LYS A 809 -12.52 7.17 -10.10
CA LYS A 809 -13.80 7.79 -9.72
C LYS A 809 -14.37 8.69 -10.81
N VAL A 810 -13.51 9.43 -11.49
CA VAL A 810 -13.90 10.36 -12.56
C VAL A 810 -14.22 9.62 -13.84
N THR A 811 -13.33 8.72 -14.28
CA THR A 811 -13.39 8.12 -15.63
C THR A 811 -14.01 6.73 -15.66
N ARG A 812 -14.03 6.03 -14.51
CA ARG A 812 -14.45 4.62 -14.39
C ARG A 812 -13.66 3.63 -15.27
N ARG A 813 -12.50 4.04 -15.81
CA ARG A 813 -11.65 3.23 -16.71
C ARG A 813 -10.27 3.02 -16.08
N LYS A 814 -9.88 1.75 -15.88
CA LYS A 814 -8.56 1.37 -15.34
C LYS A 814 -7.41 1.91 -16.21
N SER A 815 -7.54 1.84 -17.55
CA SER A 815 -6.50 2.33 -18.48
C SER A 815 -6.22 3.82 -18.32
N VAL A 816 -7.24 4.64 -18.12
CA VAL A 816 -7.08 6.10 -17.91
C VAL A 816 -6.42 6.38 -16.57
N ALA A 817 -6.73 5.61 -15.53
CA ALA A 817 -6.08 5.74 -14.23
C ALA A 817 -4.59 5.40 -14.29
N VAL A 818 -4.21 4.35 -15.01
CA VAL A 818 -2.81 3.97 -15.28
C VAL A 818 -2.07 5.09 -16.03
N PHE A 819 -2.68 5.63 -17.09
CA PHE A 819 -2.11 6.75 -17.83
C PHE A 819 -1.94 8.01 -16.95
N GLY A 820 -2.88 8.29 -16.07
CA GLY A 820 -2.81 9.41 -15.10
C GLY A 820 -1.61 9.32 -14.17
N VAL A 821 -1.27 8.11 -13.70
CA VAL A 821 -0.05 7.88 -12.90
C VAL A 821 1.20 8.18 -13.72
N GLY A 822 1.28 7.67 -14.94
CA GLY A 822 2.41 7.96 -15.85
C GLY A 822 2.57 9.46 -16.11
N ALA A 823 1.47 10.17 -16.33
CA ALA A 823 1.49 11.62 -16.53
C ALA A 823 2.05 12.38 -15.31
N ILE A 824 1.67 11.97 -14.09
CA ILE A 824 2.19 12.60 -12.86
C ILE A 824 3.68 12.31 -12.69
N TRP A 825 4.12 11.07 -12.89
CA TRP A 825 5.55 10.74 -12.85
C TRP A 825 6.35 11.58 -13.86
N THR A 826 5.77 11.80 -15.04
CA THR A 826 6.39 12.67 -16.08
C THR A 826 6.44 14.13 -15.62
N LEU A 827 5.36 14.64 -15.00
CA LEU A 827 5.32 16.02 -14.48
C LEU A 827 6.35 16.26 -13.38
N PHE A 828 6.56 15.30 -12.48
CA PHE A 828 7.64 15.41 -11.48
C PHE A 828 9.02 15.51 -12.14
N ALA A 829 9.25 14.77 -13.19
CA ALA A 829 10.52 14.81 -13.92
C ALA A 829 10.73 16.11 -14.72
N LEU A 830 9.64 16.77 -15.15
CA LEU A 830 9.69 18.07 -15.85
C LEU A 830 10.01 19.27 -14.93
N GLN A 831 10.08 19.09 -13.62
CA GLN A 831 10.49 20.15 -12.67
C GLN A 831 12.00 20.44 -12.69
N SER A 832 12.74 19.82 -13.59
CA SER A 832 14.18 20.04 -13.77
C SER A 832 14.49 21.33 -14.53
N GLU A 833 15.73 21.82 -14.41
CA GLU A 833 16.23 23.03 -15.08
C GLU A 833 16.20 22.93 -16.63
N ASN A 834 16.22 21.70 -17.18
CA ASN A 834 16.12 21.45 -18.63
C ASN A 834 15.04 20.40 -18.95
N PRO A 835 13.76 20.76 -18.86
CA PRO A 835 12.66 19.80 -18.99
C PRO A 835 12.60 19.11 -20.36
N TRP A 836 12.91 19.82 -21.43
CA TRP A 836 12.78 19.28 -22.79
C TRP A 836 13.87 18.29 -23.15
N GLY A 837 15.13 18.54 -22.73
CA GLY A 837 16.24 17.60 -22.93
C GLY A 837 16.08 16.29 -22.16
N LEU A 838 15.33 16.32 -21.05
CA LEU A 838 15.15 15.22 -20.11
C LEU A 838 13.88 14.43 -20.35
N LEU A 839 12.94 14.96 -21.14
CA LEU A 839 11.63 14.38 -21.37
C LEU A 839 11.66 12.90 -21.84
N PRO A 840 12.54 12.47 -22.75
CA PRO A 840 12.56 11.08 -23.22
C PRO A 840 12.88 10.09 -22.08
N ILE A 841 13.89 10.40 -21.27
CA ILE A 841 14.31 9.56 -20.15
C ILE A 841 13.24 9.55 -19.06
N SER A 842 12.67 10.72 -18.77
CA SER A 842 11.58 10.88 -17.82
C SER A 842 10.34 10.08 -18.20
N LEU A 843 10.00 10.02 -19.47
CA LEU A 843 8.93 9.17 -19.98
C LEU A 843 9.21 7.67 -19.77
N VAL A 844 10.45 7.23 -20.02
CA VAL A 844 10.84 5.83 -19.77
C VAL A 844 10.72 5.51 -18.27
N ILE A 845 11.21 6.37 -17.39
CA ILE A 845 11.07 6.20 -15.94
C ILE A 845 9.60 6.18 -15.51
N ALA A 846 8.78 7.08 -16.05
CA ALA A 846 7.34 7.11 -15.79
C ALA A 846 6.65 5.80 -16.21
N VAL A 847 7.00 5.24 -17.35
CA VAL A 847 6.50 3.94 -17.82
C VAL A 847 6.96 2.82 -16.89
N LEU A 848 8.21 2.78 -16.47
CA LEU A 848 8.77 1.78 -15.56
C LEU A 848 8.05 1.84 -14.20
N MET A 849 7.91 3.02 -13.60
CA MET A 849 7.24 3.20 -12.30
C MET A 849 5.74 2.90 -12.36
N THR A 850 5.08 3.27 -13.47
CA THR A 850 3.68 2.93 -13.70
C THR A 850 3.51 1.41 -13.85
N THR A 851 4.38 0.75 -14.59
CA THR A 851 4.37 -0.71 -14.76
C THR A 851 4.60 -1.40 -13.40
N CYS A 852 5.55 -0.91 -12.62
CA CYS A 852 5.79 -1.37 -11.26
C CYS A 852 4.52 -1.26 -10.40
N THR A 853 3.86 -0.11 -10.42
CA THR A 853 2.61 0.12 -9.67
C THR A 853 1.53 -0.89 -10.03
N VAL A 854 1.34 -1.17 -11.32
CA VAL A 854 0.27 -2.05 -11.80
C VAL A 854 0.58 -3.53 -11.58
N GLN A 855 1.82 -3.97 -11.80
CA GLN A 855 2.20 -5.39 -11.77
C GLN A 855 2.70 -5.87 -10.41
N ASN A 856 3.39 -5.00 -9.65
CA ASN A 856 4.02 -5.32 -8.37
C ASN A 856 3.36 -4.60 -7.18
N GLY A 857 2.33 -3.79 -7.44
CA GLY A 857 1.56 -3.12 -6.41
C GLY A 857 2.35 -2.12 -5.57
N ALA A 858 1.78 -1.74 -4.43
CA ALA A 858 2.36 -0.74 -3.54
C ALA A 858 3.74 -1.16 -2.99
N LEU A 859 3.94 -2.44 -2.67
CA LEU A 859 5.21 -2.94 -2.13
C LEU A 859 6.34 -2.80 -3.15
N GLY A 860 6.10 -3.20 -4.41
CA GLY A 860 7.09 -3.08 -5.48
C GLY A 860 7.53 -1.64 -5.72
N VAL A 861 6.57 -0.69 -5.70
CA VAL A 861 6.87 0.75 -5.86
C VAL A 861 7.72 1.28 -4.70
N VAL A 862 7.36 0.94 -3.45
CA VAL A 862 8.13 1.36 -2.28
C VAL A 862 9.57 0.87 -2.38
N VAL A 863 9.78 -0.40 -2.72
CA VAL A 863 11.12 -0.97 -2.87
C VAL A 863 11.87 -0.32 -4.04
N ALA A 864 11.21 -0.13 -5.20
CA ALA A 864 11.83 0.50 -6.36
C ALA A 864 12.32 1.91 -6.07
N MET A 865 11.49 2.72 -5.42
CA MET A 865 11.84 4.09 -5.07
C MET A 865 12.89 4.17 -3.96
N TYR A 866 12.85 3.25 -2.98
CA TYR A 866 13.88 3.20 -1.95
C TYR A 866 15.26 2.85 -2.54
N VAL A 867 15.31 1.88 -3.44
CA VAL A 867 16.54 1.48 -4.13
C VAL A 867 17.05 2.60 -5.05
N GLU A 868 16.15 3.25 -5.79
CA GLU A 868 16.49 4.41 -6.62
C GLU A 868 17.10 5.52 -5.75
N TYR A 869 16.42 5.85 -4.62
CA TYR A 869 16.93 6.83 -3.67
C TYR A 869 18.30 6.43 -3.12
N ALA A 870 18.46 5.22 -2.60
CA ALA A 870 19.70 4.75 -1.99
C ALA A 870 20.89 4.83 -2.95
N ILE A 871 20.69 4.46 -4.23
CA ILE A 871 21.73 4.51 -5.26
C ILE A 871 22.02 5.96 -5.70
N ARG A 872 20.99 6.76 -5.92
CA ARG A 872 21.10 8.09 -6.50
C ARG A 872 21.59 9.13 -5.51
N PHE A 873 21.28 8.98 -4.21
CA PHE A 873 21.66 9.93 -3.16
C PHE A 873 23.04 9.63 -2.55
N GLN A 874 23.83 8.76 -3.19
CA GLN A 874 25.21 8.49 -2.80
C GLN A 874 26.17 8.62 -3.98
N SER A 875 27.38 9.12 -3.69
CA SER A 875 28.47 9.13 -4.66
C SER A 875 29.13 7.76 -4.71
N LEU A 876 28.61 6.87 -5.60
CA LEU A 876 29.17 5.53 -5.76
C LEU A 876 30.50 5.56 -6.48
N THR A 877 31.49 4.76 -6.01
CA THR A 877 32.83 4.69 -6.59
C THR A 877 33.42 3.29 -6.44
N TRP A 878 34.31 2.90 -7.39
CA TRP A 878 35.19 1.75 -7.30
C TRP A 878 36.53 2.08 -6.62
N ASP A 879 36.84 3.35 -6.48
CA ASP A 879 38.08 3.82 -5.87
C ASP A 879 37.97 3.75 -4.34
N LEU A 880 38.49 2.66 -3.77
CA LEU A 880 38.46 2.43 -2.33
C LEU A 880 39.39 3.36 -1.54
N SER A 881 40.23 4.13 -2.19
CA SER A 881 41.08 5.14 -1.54
C SER A 881 40.32 6.39 -1.09
N ARG A 882 39.10 6.58 -1.62
CA ARG A 882 38.29 7.76 -1.33
C ARG A 882 37.63 7.61 0.05
N TRP A 883 37.62 8.68 0.83
CA TRP A 883 37.06 8.67 2.19
C TRP A 883 35.58 8.23 2.27
N TYR A 884 34.79 8.46 1.23
CA TYR A 884 33.37 8.08 1.16
C TYR A 884 33.13 6.67 0.54
N ALA A 885 34.17 5.98 0.12
CA ALA A 885 34.05 4.64 -0.45
C ALA A 885 33.32 3.64 0.48
N PRO A 886 33.50 3.66 1.82
CA PRO A 886 32.72 2.80 2.71
C PRO A 886 31.21 2.98 2.54
N PHE A 887 30.72 4.20 2.34
CA PHE A 887 29.29 4.47 2.13
C PHE A 887 28.79 3.88 0.81
N SER A 888 29.61 3.95 -0.26
CA SER A 888 29.34 3.28 -1.53
C SER A 888 29.17 1.77 -1.34
N VAL A 889 30.12 1.14 -0.65
CA VAL A 889 30.09 -0.31 -0.37
C VAL A 889 28.87 -0.70 0.46
N ILE A 890 28.56 0.04 1.53
CA ILE A 890 27.38 -0.24 2.37
C ILE A 890 26.10 -0.11 1.54
N THR A 891 25.97 0.93 0.73
CA THR A 891 24.79 1.12 -0.14
C THR A 891 24.61 -0.06 -1.10
N LEU A 892 25.67 -0.50 -1.77
CA LEU A 892 25.63 -1.64 -2.68
C LEU A 892 25.27 -2.93 -1.94
N LEU A 893 25.82 -3.15 -0.74
CA LEU A 893 25.49 -4.30 0.10
C LEU A 893 24.04 -4.28 0.57
N VAL A 894 23.49 -3.13 0.95
CA VAL A 894 22.07 -2.99 1.35
C VAL A 894 21.16 -3.35 0.17
N VAL A 895 21.42 -2.79 -1.02
CA VAL A 895 20.62 -3.09 -2.22
C VAL A 895 20.74 -4.56 -2.61
N LEU A 896 21.95 -5.12 -2.56
CA LEU A 896 22.19 -6.54 -2.83
C LEU A 896 21.48 -7.45 -1.81
N ALA A 897 21.50 -7.10 -0.54
CA ALA A 897 20.78 -7.85 0.52
C ALA A 897 19.28 -7.88 0.27
N ILE A 898 18.68 -6.75 -0.12
CA ILE A 898 17.25 -6.68 -0.50
C ILE A 898 16.98 -7.54 -1.74
N ALA A 899 17.87 -7.50 -2.75
CA ALA A 899 17.75 -8.32 -3.96
C ALA A 899 17.86 -9.82 -3.64
N LEU A 900 18.83 -10.22 -2.81
CA LEU A 900 19.02 -11.62 -2.39
C LEU A 900 17.84 -12.12 -1.56
N TYR A 901 17.29 -11.30 -0.67
CA TYR A 901 16.05 -11.62 0.05
C TYR A 901 14.91 -11.86 -0.94
N GLY A 902 14.67 -10.93 -1.87
CA GLY A 902 13.62 -11.06 -2.89
C GLY A 902 13.81 -12.31 -3.76
N PHE A 903 15.05 -12.59 -4.18
CA PHE A 903 15.43 -13.77 -4.93
C PHE A 903 15.13 -15.07 -4.16
N TYR A 904 15.64 -15.20 -2.94
CA TYR A 904 15.48 -16.39 -2.11
C TYR A 904 14.01 -16.73 -1.84
N ILE A 905 13.22 -15.72 -1.52
CA ILE A 905 11.80 -15.88 -1.21
C ILE A 905 10.98 -16.14 -2.48
N SER A 906 11.24 -15.42 -3.59
CA SER A 906 10.49 -15.58 -4.85
C SER A 906 10.67 -16.94 -5.48
N ALA A 907 11.84 -17.54 -5.30
CA ALA A 907 12.20 -18.85 -5.83
C ALA A 907 11.78 -20.04 -4.93
N GLY A 908 11.01 -19.78 -3.85
CA GLY A 908 10.43 -20.84 -3.00
C GLY A 908 11.33 -21.35 -1.87
N GLY A 909 12.37 -20.63 -1.51
CA GLY A 909 13.20 -20.92 -0.35
C GLY A 909 14.10 -22.16 -0.53
N ARG A 910 14.18 -23.03 0.48
CA ARG A 910 15.12 -24.18 0.54
C ARG A 910 15.09 -25.18 -0.63
N ARG A 911 14.04 -25.16 -1.47
CA ARG A 911 13.89 -26.14 -2.57
C ARG A 911 14.86 -25.95 -3.74
N ILE A 912 15.47 -24.75 -3.90
CA ILE A 912 16.42 -24.48 -4.98
C ILE A 912 17.73 -25.28 -4.79
N PHE A 913 18.17 -25.44 -3.55
CA PHE A 913 19.44 -26.11 -3.25
C PHE A 913 19.33 -27.65 -3.08
N VAL A 914 18.11 -28.17 -2.86
CA VAL A 914 17.91 -29.61 -2.68
C VAL A 914 17.94 -30.36 -4.02
N HIS A 915 17.40 -29.79 -5.09
CA HIS A 915 17.43 -30.44 -6.42
C HIS A 915 18.74 -30.29 -7.19
N ALA A 916 19.57 -29.28 -6.85
CA ALA A 916 20.88 -29.12 -7.48
C ALA A 916 21.98 -30.01 -6.87
N LEU A 917 21.69 -30.71 -5.76
CA LEU A 917 22.62 -31.65 -5.11
C LEU A 917 22.20 -33.10 -5.31
N ASP A 918 20.98 -33.35 -5.84
CA ASP A 918 20.45 -34.69 -6.12
C ASP A 918 20.60 -35.09 -7.61
N ASP A 919 21.03 -34.18 -8.51
CA ASP A 919 21.53 -34.43 -9.87
C ASP A 919 23.07 -34.41 -9.90
#